data_98e7bab9492bf599f8587865dbbd1bec
#
_entry.id   98e7bab9492bf599f8587865dbbd1bec
#
_cell.length_a   1.000
_cell.length_b   1.000
_cell.length_c   1.000
_cell.angle_alpha   90.00
_cell.angle_beta   90.00
_cell.angle_gamma   90.00
#
_symmetry.space_group_name_H-M   'P 1'
#
loop_
_entity.id
_entity.type
_entity.pdbx_description
1 polymer ?
#
loop_
_entity_poly.entity_id
_entity_poly.type
_entity_poly.pdbx_seq_one_letter_code
_entity_poly.pdbx_strand_id
1 'polypeptide(L)'
;MSENQNTEKRVYEDSQIQVLEGLEAVRKRPGMYIGSTSQRGLHHLVYEIVDTSIDEAMAGICDHVDVTFHSDGSVSVQDNGRGIPGGINKKLGIPTAEVVFTVLHAGGKFGAGGYKFSGGLHGVGASVVNALSVWTEIENCHAGEMYTERFERGKVARPFAHVGSCGDRHGLYVRFMPDSEIFTETTEFDYNTILNRMREQAFLNAGIKITVTDARGEDIITNELCYEGGVRSFVEHLNAIKHGEVLHNVIYMATETDDKSVEIAIQYNDGYNETMMSFANNIVTPEGGTHEEGFKTAITRVINNYARKKNFLKENDSALSGDDVREGICAVISVKLQEPQFEGQTKGKLGNSDIRGFVSTLVTNKLNEFFEENPAVAKIIIDKAIAASRAREAARKARENARRKSPLEGAGLPGKLADCHEKRTEFTELYLVEGNSAGGSAKDGRDSHFQAILPMRGKVLNVEKSRLDKVYSNTQLIPIIQALGCGIGEEFDLAKLRYGKIIIMADADVDGSHIQILLLTFFFRHMRKLIEDGHIYLAKPPLFKVHKGKQIRYAFSDEERDIYIKELGNGAQAERYKGLGEMDPEQLWETTMDPETRTLLRVGIEDAMACDEIFSILMGDKVEPRRKFIEENAKYAVDLDI
;
A
#
# COMPACT_ATOMS: atom_id res chain seq x y z
N MET A 1 -34.42 -47.17 0.61
CA MET A 1 -33.63 -47.30 1.84
C MET A 1 -32.95 -45.96 2.04
N SER A 2 -33.44 -45.21 3.01
CA SER A 2 -33.00 -43.87 3.32
C SER A 2 -31.75 -43.96 4.22
N GLU A 3 -30.61 -43.54 3.73
CA GLU A 3 -29.45 -43.31 4.57
C GLU A 3 -29.61 -42.02 5.35
N ASN A 4 -29.77 -42.16 6.65
CA ASN A 4 -29.71 -41.10 7.63
C ASN A 4 -28.30 -40.51 7.67
N GLN A 5 -28.07 -39.34 7.09
CA GLN A 5 -26.93 -38.52 7.42
C GLN A 5 -27.14 -37.93 8.83
N ASN A 6 -26.45 -38.56 9.76
CA ASN A 6 -26.38 -38.13 11.16
C ASN A 6 -25.51 -36.85 11.21
N THR A 7 -26.11 -35.71 11.11
CA THR A 7 -25.45 -34.41 11.37
C THR A 7 -25.29 -34.31 12.90
N GLU A 8 -24.17 -34.76 13.41
CA GLU A 8 -23.78 -34.46 14.79
C GLU A 8 -23.78 -32.91 14.96
N LYS A 9 -24.80 -32.43 15.66
CA LYS A 9 -24.80 -31.06 16.16
C LYS A 9 -23.58 -30.93 17.08
N ARG A 10 -22.54 -30.25 16.65
CA ARG A 10 -21.43 -29.86 17.54
C ARG A 10 -22.03 -29.04 18.68
N VAL A 11 -22.13 -29.63 19.83
CA VAL A 11 -22.58 -28.94 21.04
C VAL A 11 -21.47 -27.98 21.44
N TYR A 12 -21.77 -26.70 21.54
CA TYR A 12 -20.84 -25.66 22.00
C TYR A 12 -20.85 -25.68 23.54
N GLU A 13 -19.78 -26.24 24.12
CA GLU A 13 -19.63 -26.44 25.57
C GLU A 13 -18.65 -25.42 26.17
N ASP A 14 -18.80 -25.13 27.46
CA ASP A 14 -17.94 -24.22 28.23
C ASP A 14 -16.45 -24.58 28.13
N SER A 15 -16.14 -25.89 28.00
CA SER A 15 -14.77 -26.42 27.79
C SER A 15 -14.10 -25.95 26.48
N GLN A 16 -14.87 -25.45 25.51
CA GLN A 16 -14.37 -24.93 24.23
C GLN A 16 -13.98 -23.45 24.29
N ILE A 17 -14.34 -22.76 25.37
CA ILE A 17 -13.92 -21.37 25.61
C ILE A 17 -12.52 -21.39 26.21
N GLN A 18 -11.53 -21.00 25.40
CA GLN A 18 -10.14 -20.86 25.85
C GLN A 18 -9.84 -19.41 26.18
N VAL A 19 -9.33 -19.16 27.37
CA VAL A 19 -8.76 -17.87 27.76
C VAL A 19 -7.27 -17.92 27.46
N LEU A 20 -6.80 -17.02 26.60
CA LEU A 20 -5.39 -16.86 26.28
C LEU A 20 -4.84 -15.69 27.08
N GLU A 21 -3.76 -15.93 27.81
CA GLU A 21 -3.12 -14.89 28.62
C GLU A 21 -1.77 -14.48 28.03
N GLY A 22 -1.45 -13.19 28.19
CA GLY A 22 -0.14 -12.65 27.84
C GLY A 22 0.26 -12.85 26.38
N LEU A 23 1.54 -13.17 26.15
CA LEU A 23 2.13 -13.30 24.82
C LEU A 23 1.72 -14.57 24.06
N GLU A 24 1.10 -15.54 24.72
CA GLU A 24 0.53 -16.72 24.02
C GLU A 24 -0.62 -16.33 23.08
N ALA A 25 -1.40 -15.31 23.46
CA ALA A 25 -2.46 -14.75 22.60
C ALA A 25 -1.88 -14.19 21.29
N VAL A 26 -0.73 -13.50 21.37
CA VAL A 26 -0.02 -12.94 20.21
C VAL A 26 0.44 -14.06 19.27
N ARG A 27 1.11 -15.08 19.79
CA ARG A 27 1.59 -16.23 18.99
C ARG A 27 0.45 -17.01 18.33
N LYS A 28 -0.69 -17.16 19.01
CA LYS A 28 -1.85 -17.90 18.51
C LYS A 28 -2.66 -17.12 17.46
N ARG A 29 -2.66 -15.79 17.54
CA ARG A 29 -3.39 -14.89 16.63
C ARG A 29 -2.54 -13.70 16.21
N PRO A 30 -1.38 -13.90 15.54
CA PRO A 30 -0.45 -12.82 15.20
C PRO A 30 -1.09 -11.77 14.31
N GLY A 31 -2.00 -12.16 13.39
CA GLY A 31 -2.70 -11.24 12.50
C GLY A 31 -3.51 -10.16 13.21
N MET A 32 -3.93 -10.35 14.47
CA MET A 32 -4.61 -9.33 15.26
C MET A 32 -3.66 -8.16 15.65
N TYR A 33 -2.34 -8.40 15.69
CA TYR A 33 -1.34 -7.44 16.15
C TYR A 33 -0.52 -6.86 15.00
N ILE A 34 -0.16 -7.68 14.00
CA ILE A 34 0.69 -7.29 12.87
C ILE A 34 -0.04 -7.33 11.50
N GLY A 35 -1.36 -7.55 11.50
CA GLY A 35 -2.20 -7.55 10.31
C GLY A 35 -2.14 -8.84 9.48
N SER A 36 -0.97 -9.42 9.28
CA SER A 36 -0.78 -10.70 8.54
C SER A 36 0.49 -11.40 9.00
N THR A 37 0.70 -12.66 8.57
CA THR A 37 1.96 -13.41 8.74
C THR A 37 2.75 -13.54 7.44
N SER A 38 2.36 -12.80 6.41
CA SER A 38 3.11 -12.64 5.16
C SER A 38 4.32 -11.73 5.34
N GLN A 39 5.07 -11.47 4.27
CA GLN A 39 6.21 -10.55 4.26
C GLN A 39 5.87 -9.18 4.85
N ARG A 40 4.66 -8.66 4.60
CA ARG A 40 4.18 -7.40 5.19
C ARG A 40 4.17 -7.43 6.73
N GLY A 41 3.63 -8.49 7.32
CA GLY A 41 3.62 -8.65 8.79
C GLY A 41 5.02 -8.87 9.35
N LEU A 42 5.92 -9.52 8.58
CA LEU A 42 7.33 -9.65 8.93
C LEU A 42 8.02 -8.27 9.03
N HIS A 43 7.84 -7.40 8.03
CA HIS A 43 8.39 -6.04 8.05
C HIS A 43 7.83 -5.21 9.21
N HIS A 44 6.59 -5.46 9.61
CA HIS A 44 5.96 -4.76 10.73
C HIS A 44 6.73 -4.92 12.05
N LEU A 45 7.44 -6.04 12.26
CA LEU A 45 8.30 -6.22 13.43
C LEU A 45 9.41 -5.17 13.51
N VAL A 46 10.02 -4.82 12.37
CA VAL A 46 11.04 -3.75 12.32
C VAL A 46 10.40 -2.40 12.62
N TYR A 47 9.22 -2.13 12.03
CA TYR A 47 8.53 -0.86 12.21
C TYR A 47 8.15 -0.62 13.68
N GLU A 48 7.69 -1.63 14.41
CA GLU A 48 7.31 -1.48 15.83
C GLU A 48 8.52 -1.10 16.72
N ILE A 49 9.72 -1.63 16.45
CA ILE A 49 10.92 -1.23 17.20
C ILE A 49 11.37 0.18 16.79
N VAL A 50 11.43 0.46 15.48
CA VAL A 50 11.81 1.79 14.97
C VAL A 50 10.83 2.86 15.46
N ASP A 51 9.52 2.62 15.48
CA ASP A 51 8.52 3.56 15.98
C ASP A 51 8.77 3.92 17.45
N THR A 52 9.36 2.99 18.23
CA THR A 52 9.77 3.30 19.62
C THR A 52 10.94 4.31 19.65
N SER A 53 11.92 4.16 18.77
CA SER A 53 13.04 5.09 18.61
C SER A 53 12.59 6.45 18.05
N ILE A 54 11.64 6.45 17.12
CA ILE A 54 11.04 7.68 16.56
C ILE A 54 10.24 8.44 17.63
N ASP A 55 9.58 7.75 18.55
CA ASP A 55 8.92 8.41 19.69
C ASP A 55 9.92 9.17 20.59
N GLU A 56 11.13 8.65 20.78
CA GLU A 56 12.22 9.37 21.44
C GLU A 56 12.70 10.58 20.63
N ALA A 57 12.70 10.46 19.28
CA ALA A 57 13.03 11.58 18.40
C ALA A 57 11.95 12.67 18.43
N MET A 58 10.68 12.31 18.45
CA MET A 58 9.56 13.27 18.62
C MET A 58 9.61 13.96 19.99
N ALA A 59 10.18 13.33 21.00
CA ALA A 59 10.45 13.94 22.29
C ALA A 59 11.69 14.87 22.29
N GLY A 60 12.41 14.98 21.17
CA GLY A 60 13.60 15.82 20.99
C GLY A 60 14.87 15.27 21.65
N ILE A 61 14.95 13.95 21.90
CA ILE A 61 16.04 13.34 22.65
C ILE A 61 16.90 12.43 21.75
N CYS A 62 16.26 11.67 20.86
CA CYS A 62 16.95 10.82 19.87
C CYS A 62 17.16 11.59 18.57
N ASP A 63 18.38 11.57 18.04
CA ASP A 63 18.73 12.14 16.74
C ASP A 63 19.37 11.13 15.78
N HIS A 64 19.62 9.90 16.24
CA HIS A 64 20.21 8.84 15.43
C HIS A 64 19.56 7.47 15.70
N VAL A 65 19.20 6.78 14.60
CA VAL A 65 18.67 5.41 14.62
C VAL A 65 19.43 4.57 13.59
N ASP A 66 19.96 3.41 14.01
CA ASP A 66 20.59 2.44 13.13
C ASP A 66 19.72 1.19 12.99
N VAL A 67 19.48 0.76 11.75
CA VAL A 67 18.77 -0.48 11.41
C VAL A 67 19.72 -1.38 10.63
N THR A 68 20.03 -2.58 11.14
CA THR A 68 20.99 -3.49 10.51
C THR A 68 20.38 -4.87 10.28
N PHE A 69 20.46 -5.36 9.04
CA PHE A 69 20.15 -6.73 8.64
C PHE A 69 21.41 -7.58 8.72
N HIS A 70 21.41 -8.60 9.55
CA HIS A 70 22.57 -9.44 9.79
C HIS A 70 22.57 -10.70 8.91
N SER A 71 23.76 -11.25 8.69
CA SER A 71 23.96 -12.45 7.85
C SER A 71 23.27 -13.71 8.38
N ASP A 72 22.90 -13.74 9.67
CA ASP A 72 22.16 -14.85 10.28
C ASP A 72 20.64 -14.74 10.10
N GLY A 73 20.15 -13.67 9.42
CA GLY A 73 18.73 -13.40 9.20
C GLY A 73 18.06 -12.58 10.32
N SER A 74 18.79 -12.24 11.38
CA SER A 74 18.29 -11.34 12.43
C SER A 74 18.36 -9.87 12.00
N VAL A 75 17.55 -9.04 12.65
CA VAL A 75 17.58 -7.58 12.48
C VAL A 75 17.86 -6.92 13.81
N SER A 76 18.66 -5.85 13.80
CA SER A 76 18.86 -5.00 14.96
C SER A 76 18.43 -3.55 14.67
N VAL A 77 17.89 -2.91 15.70
CA VAL A 77 17.58 -1.48 15.74
C VAL A 77 18.27 -0.91 16.96
N GLN A 78 19.01 0.17 16.77
CA GLN A 78 19.70 0.91 17.83
C GLN A 78 19.32 2.37 17.76
N ASP A 79 19.01 2.99 18.89
CA ASP A 79 18.79 4.42 19.00
C ASP A 79 19.72 5.04 20.06
N ASN A 80 19.80 6.35 20.03
CA ASN A 80 20.48 7.15 21.05
C ASN A 80 19.48 7.95 21.91
N GLY A 81 18.30 7.37 22.18
CA GLY A 81 17.30 7.92 23.08
C GLY A 81 17.64 7.79 24.56
N ARG A 82 16.65 7.91 25.45
CA ARG A 82 16.86 7.81 26.91
C ARG A 82 17.17 6.41 27.42
N GLY A 83 16.84 5.39 26.63
CA GLY A 83 16.75 4.03 27.11
C GLY A 83 15.55 3.81 28.07
N ILE A 84 15.37 2.57 28.51
CA ILE A 84 14.32 2.16 29.44
C ILE A 84 14.86 2.28 30.87
N PRO A 85 14.09 2.82 31.85
CA PRO A 85 14.54 2.86 33.23
C PRO A 85 14.98 1.49 33.76
N GLY A 86 16.20 1.39 34.32
CA GLY A 86 16.79 0.16 34.84
C GLY A 86 16.21 -0.35 36.18
N GLY A 87 15.20 0.31 36.71
CA GLY A 87 14.58 -0.03 38.00
C GLY A 87 13.56 -1.14 37.92
N ILE A 88 13.05 -1.53 39.11
CA ILE A 88 11.98 -2.52 39.25
C ILE A 88 10.61 -1.85 39.17
N ASN A 89 9.72 -2.38 38.33
CA ASN A 89 8.35 -1.92 38.25
C ASN A 89 7.61 -2.22 39.58
N LYS A 90 7.12 -1.18 40.24
CA LYS A 90 6.49 -1.29 41.58
C LYS A 90 5.23 -2.15 41.61
N LYS A 91 4.49 -2.25 40.49
CA LYS A 91 3.23 -3.01 40.41
C LYS A 91 3.47 -4.49 40.18
N LEU A 92 4.47 -4.85 39.39
CA LEU A 92 4.71 -6.23 38.96
C LEU A 92 5.90 -6.87 39.69
N GLY A 93 6.78 -6.08 40.30
CA GLY A 93 7.96 -6.57 41.02
C GLY A 93 9.08 -7.12 40.15
N ILE A 94 9.04 -6.87 38.83
CA ILE A 94 10.04 -7.31 37.83
C ILE A 94 10.71 -6.06 37.18
N PRO A 95 11.86 -6.23 36.50
CA PRO A 95 12.54 -5.12 35.83
C PRO A 95 11.63 -4.38 34.83
N THR A 96 11.76 -3.06 34.75
CA THR A 96 10.89 -2.25 33.86
C THR A 96 11.10 -2.62 32.39
N ALA A 97 12.33 -2.96 31.98
CA ALA A 97 12.61 -3.44 30.62
C ALA A 97 11.89 -4.76 30.35
N GLU A 98 11.93 -5.72 31.26
CA GLU A 98 11.21 -6.97 31.16
C GLU A 98 9.70 -6.75 31.00
N VAL A 99 9.12 -5.79 31.74
CA VAL A 99 7.69 -5.41 31.59
C VAL A 99 7.38 -4.95 30.17
N VAL A 100 8.23 -4.10 29.56
CA VAL A 100 8.02 -3.59 28.20
C VAL A 100 8.03 -4.70 27.16
N PHE A 101 8.87 -5.72 27.32
CA PHE A 101 9.03 -6.80 26.36
C PHE A 101 8.15 -8.04 26.64
N THR A 102 7.56 -8.18 27.83
CA THR A 102 6.78 -9.38 28.19
C THR A 102 5.31 -9.13 28.52
N VAL A 103 4.93 -7.88 28.79
CA VAL A 103 3.57 -7.54 29.21
C VAL A 103 2.88 -6.69 28.14
N LEU A 104 1.71 -7.17 27.66
CA LEU A 104 0.87 -6.39 26.75
C LEU A 104 0.28 -5.19 27.46
N HIS A 105 0.11 -4.09 26.71
CA HIS A 105 -0.46 -2.83 27.22
C HIS A 105 0.37 -2.24 28.38
N ALA A 106 1.68 -2.35 28.28
CA ALA A 106 2.62 -1.76 29.22
C ALA A 106 3.57 -0.78 28.49
N GLY A 107 3.86 0.36 29.11
CA GLY A 107 4.77 1.36 28.55
C GLY A 107 4.62 2.72 29.19
N GLY A 108 5.61 3.59 28.98
CA GLY A 108 5.64 4.97 29.49
C GLY A 108 4.73 5.96 28.73
N LYS A 109 4.01 5.49 27.72
CA LYS A 109 3.21 6.31 26.78
C LYS A 109 1.74 6.47 27.20
N PHE A 110 1.28 5.78 28.27
CA PHE A 110 -0.08 5.86 28.81
C PHE A 110 -0.34 7.00 29.79
N GLY A 111 0.63 7.83 30.09
CA GLY A 111 0.50 8.91 31.07
C GLY A 111 1.12 10.23 30.61
N ALA A 112 0.67 11.33 31.17
CA ALA A 112 1.02 12.71 30.79
C ALA A 112 2.51 13.11 31.03
N GLY A 113 3.40 12.18 31.34
CA GLY A 113 4.73 12.52 31.86
C GLY A 113 5.93 12.27 30.94
N GLY A 114 5.81 11.58 29.82
CA GLY A 114 6.99 11.13 29.07
C GLY A 114 7.07 11.61 27.62
N TYR A 115 5.95 11.70 26.93
CA TYR A 115 5.90 12.03 25.51
C TYR A 115 4.73 12.99 25.23
N LYS A 116 5.00 14.09 24.53
CA LYS A 116 3.95 15.03 24.09
C LYS A 116 3.13 14.40 22.97
N PHE A 117 3.80 13.74 22.03
CA PHE A 117 3.22 12.99 20.92
C PHE A 117 3.89 11.62 20.85
N SER A 118 3.15 10.58 20.48
CA SER A 118 3.67 9.22 20.32
C SER A 118 2.88 8.47 19.25
N GLY A 119 3.57 7.67 18.42
CA GLY A 119 2.99 6.71 17.48
C GLY A 119 2.61 5.39 18.16
N GLY A 120 3.32 5.02 19.21
CA GLY A 120 3.12 3.80 19.99
C GLY A 120 1.99 3.90 20.99
N LEU A 121 0.73 3.80 20.53
CA LEU A 121 -0.48 4.04 21.34
C LEU A 121 -0.88 2.89 22.24
N HIS A 122 -0.61 1.65 21.83
CA HIS A 122 -1.18 0.47 22.49
C HIS A 122 -0.25 -0.19 23.50
N GLY A 123 1.04 0.22 23.54
CA GLY A 123 2.04 -0.39 24.43
C GLY A 123 2.23 -1.88 24.21
N VAL A 124 2.23 -2.30 22.94
CA VAL A 124 2.34 -3.72 22.56
C VAL A 124 3.49 -4.00 21.61
N GLY A 125 4.07 -3.02 20.93
CA GLY A 125 5.03 -3.23 19.83
C GLY A 125 6.21 -4.11 20.23
N ALA A 126 6.99 -3.72 21.24
CA ALA A 126 8.14 -4.48 21.71
C ALA A 126 7.78 -5.89 22.19
N SER A 127 6.67 -6.05 22.91
CA SER A 127 6.19 -7.34 23.39
C SER A 127 5.68 -8.25 22.28
N VAL A 128 5.08 -7.68 21.22
CA VAL A 128 4.68 -8.41 20.01
C VAL A 128 5.90 -8.90 19.24
N VAL A 129 6.91 -8.05 19.03
CA VAL A 129 8.18 -8.47 18.39
C VAL A 129 8.83 -9.61 19.16
N ASN A 130 8.92 -9.51 20.48
CA ASN A 130 9.44 -10.55 21.33
C ASN A 130 8.64 -11.86 21.21
N ALA A 131 7.32 -11.79 21.23
CA ALA A 131 6.44 -12.97 21.12
C ALA A 131 6.57 -13.69 19.78
N LEU A 132 6.82 -12.95 18.68
CA LEU A 132 6.87 -13.47 17.31
C LEU A 132 8.30 -13.77 16.83
N SER A 133 9.29 -13.67 17.72
CA SER A 133 10.69 -13.97 17.44
C SER A 133 11.14 -15.27 18.12
N VAL A 134 12.06 -16.01 17.49
CA VAL A 134 12.75 -17.15 18.10
C VAL A 134 13.50 -16.69 19.34
N TRP A 135 14.20 -15.55 19.20
CA TRP A 135 14.87 -14.87 20.30
C TRP A 135 14.88 -13.36 20.08
N THR A 136 14.93 -12.62 21.18
CA THR A 136 15.12 -11.17 21.21
C THR A 136 16.19 -10.86 22.26
N GLU A 137 17.18 -10.05 21.89
CA GLU A 137 18.22 -9.54 22.80
C GLU A 137 18.11 -8.02 22.89
N ILE A 138 18.27 -7.51 24.11
CA ILE A 138 18.31 -6.08 24.36
C ILE A 138 19.60 -5.68 25.08
N GLU A 139 20.14 -4.54 24.67
CA GLU A 139 21.13 -3.78 25.42
C GLU A 139 20.53 -2.40 25.70
N ASN A 140 20.42 -2.06 26.96
CA ASN A 140 19.76 -0.84 27.40
C ASN A 140 20.72 0.04 28.17
N CYS A 141 21.04 1.21 27.62
CA CYS A 141 21.86 2.23 28.25
C CYS A 141 20.97 3.33 28.83
N HIS A 142 20.82 3.36 30.14
CA HIS A 142 20.01 4.35 30.82
C HIS A 142 20.77 4.94 32.03
N ALA A 143 20.83 6.27 32.11
CA ALA A 143 21.52 6.99 33.20
C ALA A 143 23.00 6.58 33.40
N GLY A 144 23.73 6.26 32.31
CA GLY A 144 25.12 5.86 32.31
C GLY A 144 25.39 4.39 32.66
N GLU A 145 24.35 3.62 32.94
CA GLU A 145 24.40 2.20 33.30
C GLU A 145 23.90 1.31 32.19
N MET A 146 24.60 0.22 31.90
CA MET A 146 24.28 -0.75 30.85
C MET A 146 23.64 -2.00 31.42
N TYR A 147 22.52 -2.39 30.83
CA TYR A 147 21.76 -3.60 31.17
C TYR A 147 21.56 -4.44 29.94
N THR A 148 21.51 -5.76 30.11
CA THR A 148 21.22 -6.71 29.03
C THR A 148 20.18 -7.71 29.47
N GLU A 149 19.36 -8.16 28.52
CA GLU A 149 18.37 -9.22 28.73
C GLU A 149 18.18 -9.99 27.42
N ARG A 150 17.81 -11.27 27.52
CA ARG A 150 17.47 -12.09 26.36
C ARG A 150 16.19 -12.86 26.61
N PHE A 151 15.39 -12.90 25.58
CA PHE A 151 14.11 -13.61 25.54
C PHE A 151 14.13 -14.68 24.45
N GLU A 152 13.32 -15.74 24.65
CA GLU A 152 13.06 -16.77 23.65
C GLU A 152 11.54 -16.99 23.55
N ARG A 153 10.97 -16.74 22.37
CA ARG A 153 9.54 -16.85 22.09
C ARG A 153 8.67 -16.17 23.15
N GLY A 154 9.06 -14.95 23.53
CA GLY A 154 8.35 -14.13 24.51
C GLY A 154 8.65 -14.44 25.98
N LYS A 155 9.50 -15.42 26.28
CA LYS A 155 9.86 -15.80 27.67
C LYS A 155 11.30 -15.37 27.97
N VAL A 156 11.56 -14.98 29.23
CA VAL A 156 12.90 -14.64 29.69
C VAL A 156 13.79 -15.88 29.61
N ALA A 157 14.86 -15.81 28.81
CA ALA A 157 15.88 -16.86 28.68
C ALA A 157 17.15 -16.51 29.46
N ARG A 158 17.58 -15.26 29.43
CA ARG A 158 18.65 -14.71 30.28
C ARG A 158 18.08 -13.49 30.99
N PRO A 159 18.04 -13.51 32.34
CA PRO A 159 17.45 -12.43 33.14
C PRO A 159 18.12 -11.10 32.93
N PHE A 160 17.37 -10.03 33.18
CA PHE A 160 17.85 -8.65 33.19
C PHE A 160 19.05 -8.53 34.15
N ALA A 161 20.16 -8.08 33.60
CA ALA A 161 21.43 -7.98 34.35
C ALA A 161 22.13 -6.64 34.07
N HIS A 162 22.61 -6.01 35.12
CA HIS A 162 23.54 -4.90 35.00
C HIS A 162 24.91 -5.44 34.59
N VAL A 163 25.50 -4.90 33.51
CA VAL A 163 26.77 -5.37 32.95
C VAL A 163 27.89 -4.34 33.05
N GLY A 164 27.63 -3.14 33.55
CA GLY A 164 28.62 -2.10 33.77
C GLY A 164 28.16 -0.71 33.33
N SER A 165 29.10 0.22 33.20
CA SER A 165 28.82 1.55 32.69
C SER A 165 28.80 1.56 31.15
N CYS A 166 27.88 2.31 30.55
CA CYS A 166 27.88 2.57 29.11
C CYS A 166 28.64 3.85 28.71
N GLY A 167 29.34 4.50 29.65
CA GLY A 167 30.04 5.75 29.41
C GLY A 167 29.11 6.85 28.94
N ASP A 168 29.44 7.51 27.84
CA ASP A 168 28.62 8.56 27.23
C ASP A 168 27.50 8.02 26.33
N ARG A 169 27.42 6.68 26.13
CA ARG A 169 26.33 6.07 25.34
C ARG A 169 25.02 6.11 26.11
N HIS A 170 23.94 6.29 25.39
CA HIS A 170 22.56 6.18 25.89
C HIS A 170 21.68 5.60 24.79
N GLY A 171 20.51 5.11 25.15
CA GLY A 171 19.54 4.57 24.21
C GLY A 171 19.31 3.06 24.34
N LEU A 172 18.57 2.52 23.39
CA LEU A 172 18.16 1.13 23.37
C LEU A 172 18.68 0.45 22.10
N TYR A 173 19.27 -0.74 22.27
CA TYR A 173 19.58 -1.67 21.20
C TYR A 173 18.66 -2.89 21.34
N VAL A 174 17.99 -3.25 20.26
CA VAL A 174 17.12 -4.44 20.18
C VAL A 174 17.54 -5.24 18.97
N ARG A 175 17.87 -6.52 19.16
CA ARG A 175 18.11 -7.47 18.06
C ARG A 175 17.18 -8.65 18.20
N PHE A 176 16.56 -9.06 17.09
CA PHE A 176 15.58 -10.14 17.10
C PHE A 176 15.68 -11.03 15.86
N MET A 177 15.28 -12.29 16.02
CA MET A 177 15.21 -13.30 14.96
C MET A 177 13.75 -13.70 14.74
N PRO A 178 13.14 -13.45 13.58
CA PRO A 178 11.76 -13.84 13.30
C PRO A 178 11.56 -15.37 13.46
N ASP A 179 10.39 -15.77 13.97
CA ASP A 179 10.08 -17.19 14.15
C ASP A 179 9.44 -17.80 12.90
N SER A 180 10.14 -18.73 12.23
CA SER A 180 9.65 -19.45 11.05
C SER A 180 8.41 -20.31 11.32
N GLU A 181 8.08 -20.62 12.57
CA GLU A 181 6.80 -21.27 12.93
C GLU A 181 5.61 -20.32 12.76
N ILE A 182 5.84 -18.99 12.79
CA ILE A 182 4.83 -17.96 12.63
C ILE A 182 4.84 -17.45 11.18
N PHE A 183 6.02 -17.12 10.67
CA PHE A 183 6.23 -16.58 9.30
C PHE A 183 6.59 -17.74 8.36
N THR A 184 5.56 -18.50 7.97
CA THR A 184 5.74 -19.73 7.18
C THR A 184 6.00 -19.50 5.70
N GLU A 185 5.67 -18.31 5.18
CA GLU A 185 5.91 -17.95 3.78
C GLU A 185 7.35 -17.51 3.56
N THR A 186 7.85 -16.64 4.43
CA THR A 186 9.24 -16.13 4.39
C THR A 186 9.63 -15.53 5.72
N THR A 187 10.94 -15.62 6.05
CA THR A 187 11.60 -14.88 7.13
C THR A 187 12.61 -13.87 6.58
N GLU A 188 12.66 -13.70 5.27
CA GLU A 188 13.57 -12.76 4.61
C GLU A 188 12.94 -11.37 4.53
N PHE A 189 13.66 -10.39 5.07
CA PHE A 189 13.28 -8.98 4.98
C PHE A 189 13.67 -8.40 3.62
N ASP A 190 12.74 -7.67 2.99
CA ASP A 190 13.06 -6.86 1.82
C ASP A 190 13.70 -5.54 2.24
N TYR A 191 14.97 -5.36 1.85
CA TYR A 191 15.76 -4.19 2.20
C TYR A 191 15.15 -2.89 1.68
N ASN A 192 14.70 -2.90 0.41
CA ASN A 192 14.21 -1.68 -0.24
C ASN A 192 12.90 -1.21 0.38
N THR A 193 12.00 -2.13 0.72
CA THR A 193 10.75 -1.81 1.41
C THR A 193 11.02 -1.15 2.76
N ILE A 194 11.96 -1.69 3.54
CA ILE A 194 12.30 -1.08 4.84
C ILE A 194 13.05 0.24 4.66
N LEU A 195 13.99 0.32 3.70
CA LEU A 195 14.71 1.57 3.40
C LEU A 195 13.74 2.72 3.03
N ASN A 196 12.72 2.43 2.22
CA ASN A 196 11.70 3.42 1.86
C ASN A 196 10.91 3.89 3.08
N ARG A 197 10.52 2.96 3.96
CA ARG A 197 9.83 3.32 5.20
C ARG A 197 10.72 4.15 6.14
N MET A 198 12.01 3.84 6.24
CA MET A 198 12.96 4.64 7.01
C MET A 198 13.15 6.04 6.41
N ARG A 199 13.10 6.15 5.08
CA ARG A 199 13.15 7.44 4.38
C ARG A 199 11.95 8.31 4.71
N GLU A 200 10.73 7.74 4.76
CA GLU A 200 9.53 8.46 5.21
C GLU A 200 9.71 8.99 6.64
N GLN A 201 10.20 8.15 7.56
CA GLN A 201 10.45 8.55 8.95
C GLN A 201 11.48 9.68 9.04
N ALA A 202 12.55 9.65 8.24
CA ALA A 202 13.54 10.70 8.21
C ALA A 202 12.99 12.04 7.65
N PHE A 203 12.07 11.99 6.68
CA PHE A 203 11.38 13.20 6.20
C PHE A 203 10.37 13.77 7.21
N LEU A 204 9.67 12.92 7.96
CA LEU A 204 8.66 13.35 8.93
C LEU A 204 9.27 13.92 10.22
N ASN A 205 10.55 13.65 10.46
CA ASN A 205 11.28 14.12 11.64
C ASN A 205 12.57 14.85 11.18
N ALA A 206 12.42 16.13 10.85
CA ALA A 206 13.52 16.95 10.34
C ALA A 206 14.78 16.85 11.22
N GLY A 207 15.92 16.55 10.60
CA GLY A 207 17.23 16.48 11.27
C GLY A 207 17.55 15.13 11.93
N ILE A 208 16.60 14.17 11.99
CA ILE A 208 16.95 12.81 12.45
C ILE A 208 17.83 12.12 11.40
N LYS A 209 18.87 11.45 11.85
CA LYS A 209 19.72 10.58 11.03
C LYS A 209 19.27 9.13 11.20
N ILE A 210 18.88 8.47 10.11
CA ILE A 210 18.57 7.04 10.11
C ILE A 210 19.57 6.33 9.19
N THR A 211 20.31 5.39 9.73
CA THR A 211 21.25 4.56 8.97
C THR A 211 20.65 3.17 8.76
N VAL A 212 20.57 2.73 7.51
CA VAL A 212 20.07 1.38 7.18
C VAL A 212 21.20 0.59 6.53
N THR A 213 21.58 -0.53 7.15
CA THR A 213 22.70 -1.37 6.72
C THR A 213 22.22 -2.78 6.37
N ASP A 214 22.53 -3.23 5.17
CA ASP A 214 22.38 -4.64 4.77
C ASP A 214 23.76 -5.33 4.84
N ALA A 215 23.94 -6.17 5.86
CA ALA A 215 25.12 -6.96 6.09
C ALA A 215 24.89 -8.47 5.84
N ARG A 216 23.90 -8.83 5.04
CA ARG A 216 23.58 -10.23 4.71
C ARG A 216 24.51 -10.82 3.65
N GLY A 217 24.95 -9.99 2.70
CA GLY A 217 25.85 -10.40 1.63
C GLY A 217 27.33 -10.20 1.95
N GLU A 218 28.20 -10.55 1.01
CA GLU A 218 29.66 -10.25 1.11
C GLU A 218 29.92 -8.74 1.01
N ASP A 219 29.13 -8.03 0.19
CA ASP A 219 29.16 -6.58 0.07
C ASP A 219 28.16 -5.96 1.04
N ILE A 220 28.65 -5.15 1.96
CA ILE A 220 27.82 -4.41 2.92
C ILE A 220 27.29 -3.16 2.25
N ILE A 221 25.95 -3.01 2.23
CA ILE A 221 25.27 -1.84 1.68
C ILE A 221 24.78 -0.98 2.84
N THR A 222 25.16 0.30 2.86
CA THR A 222 24.72 1.25 3.90
C THR A 222 24.14 2.50 3.24
N ASN A 223 22.96 2.90 3.70
CA ASN A 223 22.30 4.14 3.32
C ASN A 223 22.09 5.02 4.55
N GLU A 224 22.52 6.27 4.47
CA GLU A 224 22.27 7.30 5.48
C GLU A 224 21.16 8.24 5.00
N LEU A 225 20.15 8.41 5.83
CA LEU A 225 18.94 9.21 5.55
C LEU A 225 18.88 10.35 6.58
N CYS A 226 18.99 11.60 6.12
CA CYS A 226 18.86 12.77 6.97
C CYS A 226 18.36 13.94 6.11
N TYR A 227 17.23 14.55 6.49
CA TYR A 227 16.56 15.60 5.71
C TYR A 227 16.21 16.80 6.60
N GLU A 228 17.04 17.83 6.58
CA GLU A 228 16.85 19.07 7.35
C GLU A 228 15.56 19.81 6.99
N GLY A 229 15.13 19.72 5.73
CA GLY A 229 13.91 20.38 5.25
C GLY A 229 12.60 19.68 5.64
N GLY A 230 12.68 18.49 6.25
CA GLY A 230 11.52 17.76 6.74
C GLY A 230 10.45 17.52 5.67
N VAL A 231 9.20 17.83 5.99
CA VAL A 231 8.03 17.64 5.09
C VAL A 231 8.17 18.45 3.78
N ARG A 232 8.91 19.55 3.75
CA ARG A 232 9.21 20.30 2.51
C ARG A 232 10.06 19.44 1.57
N SER A 233 11.17 18.90 2.08
CA SER A 233 12.06 18.04 1.31
C SER A 233 11.36 16.75 0.89
N PHE A 234 10.36 16.29 1.64
CA PHE A 234 9.56 15.15 1.25
C PHE A 234 8.76 15.43 -0.03
N VAL A 235 8.06 16.55 -0.12
CA VAL A 235 7.33 16.96 -1.34
C VAL A 235 8.26 17.14 -2.52
N GLU A 236 9.44 17.77 -2.31
CA GLU A 236 10.46 17.93 -3.35
C GLU A 236 10.96 16.56 -3.84
N HIS A 237 11.21 15.62 -2.94
CA HIS A 237 11.60 14.25 -3.25
C HIS A 237 10.54 13.52 -4.07
N LEU A 238 9.26 13.57 -3.66
CA LEU A 238 8.15 12.95 -4.38
C LEU A 238 8.01 13.50 -5.81
N ASN A 239 8.17 14.81 -5.99
CA ASN A 239 8.14 15.42 -7.32
C ASN A 239 9.40 15.09 -8.15
N ALA A 240 10.58 14.99 -7.52
CA ALA A 240 11.82 14.60 -8.20
C ALA A 240 11.73 13.17 -8.75
N ILE A 241 11.17 12.23 -8.01
CA ILE A 241 10.93 10.86 -8.48
C ILE A 241 10.04 10.85 -9.71
N LYS A 242 9.00 11.68 -9.74
CA LYS A 242 8.07 11.75 -10.88
C LYS A 242 8.66 12.44 -12.10
N HIS A 243 9.79 13.11 -11.94
CA HIS A 243 10.46 13.86 -13.00
C HIS A 243 9.55 14.82 -13.78
N GLY A 244 8.42 15.25 -13.17
CA GLY A 244 7.53 16.28 -13.68
C GLY A 244 8.17 17.66 -13.60
N GLU A 245 7.75 18.59 -14.44
CA GLU A 245 8.13 19.99 -14.28
C GLU A 245 7.35 20.59 -13.12
N VAL A 246 8.06 21.03 -12.07
CA VAL A 246 7.43 21.72 -10.93
C VAL A 246 7.05 23.14 -11.33
N LEU A 247 5.84 23.56 -10.97
CA LEU A 247 5.28 24.83 -11.41
C LEU A 247 5.62 26.00 -10.46
N HIS A 248 6.02 25.70 -9.24
CA HIS A 248 6.39 26.68 -8.21
C HIS A 248 7.18 26.04 -7.07
N ASN A 249 7.79 26.85 -6.22
CA ASN A 249 8.45 26.38 -5.00
C ASN A 249 7.42 25.79 -4.02
N VAL A 250 7.89 24.92 -3.11
CA VAL A 250 7.03 24.29 -2.09
C VAL A 250 6.32 25.34 -1.24
N ILE A 251 5.01 25.23 -1.12
CA ILE A 251 4.20 26.00 -0.19
C ILE A 251 4.13 25.20 1.12
N TYR A 252 4.61 25.77 2.20
CA TYR A 252 4.67 25.14 3.50
C TYR A 252 3.78 25.88 4.51
N MET A 253 3.03 25.10 5.27
CA MET A 253 2.11 25.60 6.30
C MET A 253 2.29 24.77 7.56
N ALA A 254 2.50 25.41 8.68
CA ALA A 254 2.61 24.74 9.98
C ALA A 254 1.93 25.54 11.08
N THR A 255 1.45 24.81 12.07
CA THR A 255 0.97 25.35 13.34
C THR A 255 1.09 24.32 14.44
N GLU A 256 1.34 24.77 15.64
CA GLU A 256 1.45 23.92 16.81
C GLU A 256 0.69 24.54 17.99
N THR A 257 0.05 23.69 18.77
CA THR A 257 -0.60 24.01 20.07
C THR A 257 -0.08 23.06 21.14
N ASP A 258 -0.59 23.17 22.35
CA ASP A 258 -0.15 22.29 23.44
C ASP A 258 -0.49 20.81 23.18
N ASP A 259 -1.57 20.52 22.44
CA ASP A 259 -2.14 19.19 22.21
C ASP A 259 -2.05 18.70 20.76
N LYS A 260 -1.68 19.58 19.81
CA LYS A 260 -1.68 19.27 18.37
C LYS A 260 -0.56 19.99 17.64
N SER A 261 0.03 19.32 16.65
CA SER A 261 0.92 19.92 15.67
C SER A 261 0.50 19.50 14.28
N VAL A 262 0.54 20.41 13.31
CA VAL A 262 0.22 20.15 11.91
C VAL A 262 1.27 20.79 11.03
N GLU A 263 1.83 20.00 10.13
CA GLU A 263 2.73 20.42 9.07
C GLU A 263 2.18 19.95 7.73
N ILE A 264 2.10 20.86 6.77
CA ILE A 264 1.60 20.58 5.42
C ILE A 264 2.55 21.22 4.42
N ALA A 265 3.00 20.45 3.45
CA ALA A 265 3.73 20.95 2.30
C ALA A 265 2.99 20.57 1.03
N ILE A 266 2.90 21.51 0.07
CA ILE A 266 2.27 21.30 -1.23
C ILE A 266 3.10 21.89 -2.36
N GLN A 267 3.09 21.22 -3.50
CA GLN A 267 3.70 21.69 -4.73
C GLN A 267 2.93 21.13 -5.92
N TYR A 268 2.67 21.98 -6.93
CA TYR A 268 2.06 21.53 -8.18
C TYR A 268 3.12 21.23 -9.24
N ASN A 269 2.86 20.19 -10.02
CA ASN A 269 3.64 19.83 -11.20
C ASN A 269 2.77 19.86 -12.47
N ASP A 270 3.38 19.64 -13.63
CA ASP A 270 2.69 19.64 -14.93
C ASP A 270 1.85 18.38 -15.19
N GLY A 271 1.97 17.34 -14.35
CA GLY A 271 1.22 16.08 -14.42
C GLY A 271 -0.28 16.21 -14.17
N TYR A 272 -0.99 15.12 -14.32
CA TYR A 272 -2.46 15.06 -14.16
C TYR A 272 -2.90 14.31 -12.89
N ASN A 273 -2.00 13.54 -12.29
CA ASN A 273 -2.31 12.71 -11.14
C ASN A 273 -2.14 13.48 -9.82
N GLU A 274 -3.02 13.22 -8.87
CA GLU A 274 -2.88 13.64 -7.47
C GLU A 274 -1.88 12.73 -6.78
N THR A 275 -0.96 13.31 -6.02
CA THR A 275 -0.09 12.60 -5.07
C THR A 275 -0.33 13.20 -3.70
N MET A 276 -0.94 12.44 -2.83
CA MET A 276 -1.24 12.90 -1.48
C MET A 276 -0.85 11.83 -0.48
N MET A 277 0.00 12.19 0.47
CA MET A 277 0.40 11.36 1.59
C MET A 277 -0.03 12.02 2.89
N SER A 278 -0.71 11.27 3.73
CA SER A 278 -1.20 11.74 5.01
C SER A 278 -0.69 10.86 6.15
N PHE A 279 -0.30 11.52 7.25
CA PHE A 279 0.31 10.88 8.42
C PHE A 279 -0.30 11.41 9.71
N ALA A 280 -0.44 10.53 10.69
CA ALA A 280 -0.82 10.88 12.04
C ALA A 280 0.17 10.26 13.04
N ASN A 281 0.87 11.07 13.83
CA ASN A 281 1.96 10.67 14.72
C ASN A 281 3.00 9.78 13.99
N ASN A 282 3.44 10.22 12.81
CA ASN A 282 4.39 9.54 11.91
C ASN A 282 3.91 8.19 11.33
N ILE A 283 2.66 7.81 11.58
CA ILE A 283 2.04 6.62 11.01
C ILE A 283 1.32 7.02 9.72
N VAL A 284 1.62 6.33 8.62
CA VAL A 284 0.92 6.55 7.35
C VAL A 284 -0.55 6.18 7.48
N THR A 285 -1.41 7.02 6.92
CA THR A 285 -2.86 6.80 6.89
C THR A 285 -3.32 6.59 5.43
N PRO A 286 -3.14 5.40 4.86
CA PRO A 286 -3.43 5.14 3.45
C PRO A 286 -4.91 5.31 3.09
N GLU A 287 -5.81 5.14 4.06
CA GLU A 287 -7.24 5.41 3.91
C GLU A 287 -7.61 6.86 4.25
N GLY A 288 -6.60 7.74 4.47
CA GLY A 288 -6.79 9.13 4.81
C GLY A 288 -7.36 9.34 6.21
N GLY A 289 -8.37 10.16 6.31
CA GLY A 289 -9.06 10.49 7.55
C GLY A 289 -9.42 11.97 7.65
N THR A 290 -9.81 12.40 8.85
CA THR A 290 -10.34 13.75 9.10
C THR A 290 -9.36 14.87 8.79
N HIS A 291 -8.04 14.65 8.93
CA HIS A 291 -6.99 15.61 8.59
C HIS A 291 -6.90 15.83 7.08
N GLU A 292 -6.95 14.75 6.28
CA GLU A 292 -6.95 14.81 4.82
C GLU A 292 -8.25 15.43 4.29
N GLU A 293 -9.41 15.06 4.85
CA GLU A 293 -10.69 15.67 4.51
C GLU A 293 -10.70 17.18 4.79
N GLY A 294 -10.13 17.59 5.92
CA GLY A 294 -9.96 19.00 6.28
C GLY A 294 -9.13 19.76 5.26
N PHE A 295 -8.01 19.18 4.82
CA PHE A 295 -7.15 19.73 3.78
C PHE A 295 -7.86 19.83 2.43
N LYS A 296 -8.44 18.73 1.93
CA LYS A 296 -9.14 18.68 0.62
C LYS A 296 -10.28 19.69 0.55
N THR A 297 -11.04 19.81 1.61
CA THR A 297 -12.15 20.78 1.69
C THR A 297 -11.62 22.23 1.69
N ALA A 298 -10.59 22.51 2.47
CA ALA A 298 -10.05 23.87 2.60
C ALA A 298 -9.38 24.36 1.33
N ILE A 299 -8.51 23.55 0.71
CA ILE A 299 -7.79 23.96 -0.52
C ILE A 299 -8.77 24.25 -1.66
N THR A 300 -9.80 23.40 -1.81
CA THR A 300 -10.84 23.60 -2.83
C THR A 300 -11.61 24.90 -2.59
N ARG A 301 -11.97 25.19 -1.36
CA ARG A 301 -12.68 26.43 -0.98
C ARG A 301 -11.82 27.67 -1.19
N VAL A 302 -10.55 27.64 -0.75
CA VAL A 302 -9.64 28.80 -0.88
C VAL A 302 -9.39 29.14 -2.35
N ILE A 303 -9.09 28.14 -3.19
CA ILE A 303 -8.84 28.35 -4.61
C ILE A 303 -10.08 28.91 -5.32
N ASN A 304 -11.27 28.38 -5.06
CA ASN A 304 -12.51 28.92 -5.63
C ASN A 304 -12.78 30.36 -5.20
N ASN A 305 -12.61 30.66 -3.90
CA ASN A 305 -12.84 32.01 -3.38
C ASN A 305 -11.84 33.03 -3.98
N TYR A 306 -10.56 32.67 -4.04
CA TYR A 306 -9.53 33.53 -4.59
C TYR A 306 -9.72 33.74 -6.11
N ALA A 307 -10.07 32.66 -6.84
CA ALA A 307 -10.35 32.75 -8.28
C ALA A 307 -11.53 33.70 -8.58
N ARG A 308 -12.59 33.68 -7.78
CA ARG A 308 -13.71 34.64 -7.91
C ARG A 308 -13.30 36.05 -7.50
N LYS A 309 -12.61 36.23 -6.37
CA LYS A 309 -12.12 37.51 -5.87
C LYS A 309 -11.23 38.25 -6.90
N LYS A 310 -10.41 37.52 -7.62
CA LYS A 310 -9.48 38.06 -8.63
C LYS A 310 -10.02 37.98 -10.07
N ASN A 311 -11.31 37.63 -10.26
CA ASN A 311 -11.99 37.51 -11.56
C ASN A 311 -11.40 36.48 -12.54
N PHE A 312 -10.71 35.46 -12.08
CA PHE A 312 -10.35 34.30 -12.91
C PHE A 312 -11.57 33.43 -13.25
N LEU A 313 -12.54 33.37 -12.33
CA LEU A 313 -13.87 32.80 -12.53
C LEU A 313 -14.93 33.90 -12.42
N LYS A 314 -15.87 33.94 -13.37
CA LYS A 314 -17.03 34.83 -13.33
C LYS A 314 -18.07 34.32 -12.34
N GLU A 315 -19.00 35.17 -11.90
CA GLU A 315 -20.07 34.78 -10.98
C GLU A 315 -20.93 33.60 -11.51
N ASN A 316 -21.16 33.56 -12.82
CA ASN A 316 -21.96 32.53 -13.49
C ASN A 316 -21.17 31.28 -13.86
N ASP A 317 -19.84 31.25 -13.69
CA ASP A 317 -19.04 30.06 -13.97
C ASP A 317 -19.26 29.02 -12.88
N SER A 318 -19.28 27.74 -13.25
CA SER A 318 -19.32 26.62 -12.30
C SER A 318 -18.12 26.69 -11.34
N ALA A 319 -18.32 26.32 -10.10
CA ALA A 319 -17.20 26.18 -9.16
C ALA A 319 -16.29 25.02 -9.60
N LEU A 320 -14.98 25.18 -9.36
CA LEU A 320 -14.00 24.11 -9.54
C LEU A 320 -14.28 23.00 -8.54
N SER A 321 -14.31 21.75 -9.00
CA SER A 321 -14.44 20.59 -8.13
C SER A 321 -13.14 20.31 -7.35
N GLY A 322 -13.21 19.42 -6.39
CA GLY A 322 -12.03 18.95 -5.66
C GLY A 322 -10.99 18.37 -6.60
N ASP A 323 -11.40 17.51 -7.53
CA ASP A 323 -10.49 16.87 -8.50
C ASP A 323 -9.85 17.90 -9.45
N ASP A 324 -10.59 18.93 -9.88
CA ASP A 324 -10.01 20.01 -10.71
C ASP A 324 -8.88 20.74 -9.97
N VAL A 325 -9.09 21.00 -8.68
CA VAL A 325 -8.13 21.70 -7.83
C VAL A 325 -6.91 20.86 -7.52
N ARG A 326 -7.08 19.54 -7.42
CA ARG A 326 -6.01 18.62 -7.05
C ARG A 326 -5.26 17.99 -8.23
N GLU A 327 -5.64 18.31 -9.49
CA GLU A 327 -4.89 17.86 -10.67
C GLU A 327 -3.43 18.33 -10.61
N GLY A 328 -2.48 17.39 -10.56
CA GLY A 328 -1.04 17.63 -10.50
C GLY A 328 -0.53 18.16 -9.16
N ILE A 329 -1.31 18.05 -8.09
CA ILE A 329 -0.83 18.36 -6.74
C ILE A 329 0.05 17.24 -6.20
N CYS A 330 1.15 17.61 -5.56
CA CYS A 330 1.91 16.77 -4.64
C CYS A 330 1.79 17.37 -3.25
N ALA A 331 1.24 16.63 -2.28
CA ALA A 331 0.98 17.11 -0.94
C ALA A 331 1.37 16.08 0.11
N VAL A 332 2.00 16.55 1.19
CA VAL A 332 2.25 15.77 2.40
C VAL A 332 1.57 16.48 3.56
N ILE A 333 0.76 15.74 4.31
CA ILE A 333 -0.01 16.21 5.46
C ILE A 333 0.44 15.41 6.67
N SER A 334 1.14 16.03 7.61
CA SER A 334 1.58 15.41 8.86
C SER A 334 0.87 16.07 10.03
N VAL A 335 0.17 15.27 10.84
CA VAL A 335 -0.44 15.73 12.09
C VAL A 335 0.13 14.95 13.25
N LYS A 336 0.39 15.64 14.40
CA LYS A 336 0.81 15.04 15.66
C LYS A 336 -0.23 15.39 16.71
N LEU A 337 -0.77 14.38 17.39
CA LEU A 337 -1.85 14.49 18.37
C LEU A 337 -1.44 13.77 19.65
N GLN A 338 -1.85 14.29 20.80
CA GLN A 338 -1.65 13.60 22.08
C GLN A 338 -2.46 12.30 22.16
N GLU A 339 -3.70 12.32 21.68
CA GLU A 339 -4.61 11.19 21.69
C GLU A 339 -5.18 10.91 20.30
N PRO A 340 -4.40 10.33 19.36
CA PRO A 340 -4.92 9.98 18.06
C PRO A 340 -5.88 8.79 18.14
N GLN A 341 -6.99 8.89 17.40
CA GLN A 341 -8.02 7.86 17.29
C GLN A 341 -8.01 7.33 15.87
N PHE A 342 -7.74 6.05 15.72
CA PHE A 342 -7.71 5.39 14.41
C PHE A 342 -8.91 4.45 14.24
N GLU A 343 -9.40 4.34 13.02
CA GLU A 343 -10.33 3.29 12.65
C GLU A 343 -9.54 1.97 12.44
N GLY A 344 -9.71 1.01 13.34
CA GLY A 344 -9.09 -0.31 13.30
C GLY A 344 -7.64 -0.38 13.82
N GLN A 345 -7.15 -1.61 13.99
CA GLN A 345 -5.83 -1.91 14.56
C GLN A 345 -4.68 -1.54 13.61
N THR A 346 -4.90 -1.58 12.32
CA THR A 346 -3.88 -1.24 11.29
C THR A 346 -3.59 0.24 11.18
N LYS A 347 -4.33 1.08 11.94
CA LYS A 347 -4.16 2.54 11.98
C LYS A 347 -4.27 3.24 10.61
N GLY A 348 -4.98 2.62 9.66
CA GLY A 348 -5.06 3.10 8.27
C GLY A 348 -5.82 4.41 8.06
N LYS A 349 -6.70 4.81 9.01
CA LYS A 349 -7.54 6.00 8.90
C LYS A 349 -7.65 6.74 10.22
N LEU A 350 -7.43 8.06 10.20
CA LEU A 350 -7.57 8.92 11.37
C LEU A 350 -9.03 9.36 11.57
N GLY A 351 -9.57 9.15 12.79
CA GLY A 351 -10.97 9.40 13.14
C GLY A 351 -11.24 10.68 13.97
N ASN A 352 -10.22 11.35 14.50
CA ASN A 352 -10.39 12.54 15.35
C ASN A 352 -11.19 13.65 14.66
N SER A 353 -12.43 13.90 15.10
CA SER A 353 -13.34 14.84 14.43
C SER A 353 -12.88 16.31 14.48
N ASP A 354 -12.19 16.71 15.53
CA ASP A 354 -11.70 18.07 15.76
C ASP A 354 -10.53 18.47 14.85
N ILE A 355 -9.72 17.51 14.42
CA ILE A 355 -8.56 17.78 13.55
C ILE A 355 -8.97 18.27 12.17
N ARG A 356 -10.14 17.86 11.66
CA ARG A 356 -10.70 18.34 10.40
C ARG A 356 -10.84 19.87 10.38
N GLY A 357 -11.42 20.43 11.44
CA GLY A 357 -11.59 21.88 11.58
C GLY A 357 -10.26 22.61 11.76
N PHE A 358 -9.35 22.02 12.53
CA PHE A 358 -8.04 22.58 12.81
C PHE A 358 -7.18 22.69 11.55
N VAL A 359 -7.06 21.60 10.78
CA VAL A 359 -6.37 21.58 9.47
C VAL A 359 -7.03 22.55 8.48
N SER A 360 -8.36 22.53 8.40
CA SER A 360 -9.10 23.42 7.49
C SER A 360 -8.84 24.90 7.80
N THR A 361 -8.73 25.27 9.06
CA THR A 361 -8.44 26.65 9.49
C THR A 361 -7.01 27.05 9.12
N LEU A 362 -6.02 26.19 9.41
CA LEU A 362 -4.63 26.40 9.06
C LEU A 362 -4.48 26.65 7.56
N VAL A 363 -4.99 25.72 6.74
CA VAL A 363 -4.89 25.81 5.27
C VAL A 363 -5.58 27.07 4.75
N THR A 364 -6.77 27.39 5.27
CA THR A 364 -7.50 28.57 4.84
C THR A 364 -6.71 29.86 5.11
N ASN A 365 -6.16 30.00 6.30
CA ASN A 365 -5.44 31.21 6.67
C ASN A 365 -4.12 31.33 5.92
N LYS A 366 -3.30 30.29 5.97
CA LYS A 366 -1.95 30.31 5.38
C LYS A 366 -1.94 30.33 3.86
N LEU A 367 -2.85 29.63 3.21
CA LEU A 367 -2.92 29.65 1.75
C LEU A 367 -3.48 30.98 1.20
N ASN A 368 -4.45 31.61 1.90
CA ASN A 368 -4.89 32.96 1.53
C ASN A 368 -3.77 33.99 1.68
N GLU A 369 -3.02 33.97 2.79
CA GLU A 369 -1.85 34.81 3.03
C GLU A 369 -0.83 34.60 1.89
N PHE A 370 -0.47 33.36 1.60
CA PHE A 370 0.48 33.02 0.54
C PHE A 370 0.03 33.52 -0.85
N PHE A 371 -1.24 33.37 -1.21
CA PHE A 371 -1.76 33.79 -2.51
C PHE A 371 -1.77 35.31 -2.68
N GLU A 372 -2.02 36.06 -1.61
CA GLU A 372 -1.92 37.52 -1.66
C GLU A 372 -0.46 38.01 -1.80
N GLU A 373 0.49 37.31 -1.17
CA GLU A 373 1.92 37.60 -1.28
C GLU A 373 2.52 37.10 -2.60
N ASN A 374 1.98 36.03 -3.19
CA ASN A 374 2.51 35.36 -4.38
C ASN A 374 1.45 35.24 -5.49
N PRO A 375 0.92 36.36 -6.04
CA PRO A 375 -0.19 36.31 -6.99
C PRO A 375 0.15 35.62 -8.32
N ALA A 376 1.43 35.56 -8.70
CA ALA A 376 1.87 34.83 -9.88
C ALA A 376 1.73 33.31 -9.70
N VAL A 377 2.12 32.81 -8.55
CA VAL A 377 1.95 31.36 -8.20
C VAL A 377 0.46 31.01 -8.08
N ALA A 378 -0.33 31.85 -7.41
CA ALA A 378 -1.77 31.69 -7.33
C ALA A 378 -2.42 31.58 -8.71
N LYS A 379 -1.99 32.43 -9.66
CA LYS A 379 -2.48 32.41 -11.05
C LYS A 379 -2.14 31.08 -11.73
N ILE A 380 -0.91 30.56 -11.60
CA ILE A 380 -0.48 29.29 -12.20
C ILE A 380 -1.37 28.14 -11.69
N ILE A 381 -1.59 28.06 -10.38
CA ILE A 381 -2.42 27.02 -9.75
C ILE A 381 -3.88 27.10 -10.24
N ILE A 382 -4.44 28.32 -10.30
CA ILE A 382 -5.81 28.55 -10.74
C ILE A 382 -5.98 28.22 -12.22
N ASP A 383 -5.05 28.67 -13.09
CA ASP A 383 -5.10 28.40 -14.53
C ASP A 383 -5.05 26.87 -14.79
N LYS A 384 -4.25 26.12 -14.03
CA LYS A 384 -4.20 24.65 -14.09
C LYS A 384 -5.55 24.04 -13.68
N ALA A 385 -6.12 24.46 -12.57
CA ALA A 385 -7.42 23.96 -12.10
C ALA A 385 -8.56 24.28 -13.08
N ILE A 386 -8.55 25.46 -13.71
CA ILE A 386 -9.51 25.83 -14.77
C ILE A 386 -9.34 24.95 -16.01
N ALA A 387 -8.08 24.65 -16.40
CA ALA A 387 -7.82 23.75 -17.52
C ALA A 387 -8.32 22.33 -17.24
N ALA A 388 -8.14 21.82 -16.01
CA ALA A 388 -8.67 20.53 -15.55
C ALA A 388 -10.21 20.50 -15.60
N SER A 389 -10.87 21.56 -15.09
CA SER A 389 -12.33 21.69 -15.11
C SER A 389 -12.90 21.67 -16.55
N ARG A 390 -12.25 22.37 -17.47
CA ARG A 390 -12.66 22.37 -18.88
C ARG A 390 -12.52 20.99 -19.52
N ALA A 391 -11.43 20.29 -19.24
CA ALA A 391 -11.21 18.92 -19.73
C ALA A 391 -12.27 17.95 -19.17
N ARG A 392 -12.60 18.03 -17.88
CA ARG A 392 -13.65 17.25 -17.23
C ARG A 392 -15.04 17.52 -17.83
N GLU A 393 -15.39 18.78 -18.06
CA GLU A 393 -16.65 19.13 -18.71
C GLU A 393 -16.75 18.61 -20.14
N ALA A 394 -15.65 18.68 -20.90
CA ALA A 394 -15.59 18.12 -22.25
C ALA A 394 -15.78 16.61 -22.22
N ALA A 395 -15.15 15.91 -21.29
CA ALA A 395 -15.30 14.48 -21.06
C ALA A 395 -16.77 14.10 -20.72
N ARG A 396 -17.41 14.85 -19.80
CA ARG A 396 -18.82 14.65 -19.45
C ARG A 396 -19.74 14.81 -20.66
N LYS A 397 -19.56 15.86 -21.46
CA LYS A 397 -20.34 16.07 -22.69
C LYS A 397 -20.14 14.94 -23.70
N ALA A 398 -18.91 14.46 -23.87
CA ALA A 398 -18.59 13.34 -24.74
C ALA A 398 -19.32 12.06 -24.29
N ARG A 399 -19.32 11.77 -22.98
CA ARG A 399 -20.03 10.63 -22.37
C ARG A 399 -21.54 10.74 -22.55
N GLU A 400 -22.13 11.90 -22.29
CA GLU A 400 -23.58 12.12 -22.50
C GLU A 400 -23.97 11.95 -23.97
N ASN A 401 -23.17 12.43 -24.91
CA ASN A 401 -23.39 12.24 -26.33
C ASN A 401 -23.26 10.77 -26.77
N ALA A 402 -22.31 10.03 -26.21
CA ALA A 402 -22.18 8.59 -26.45
C ALA A 402 -23.41 7.81 -25.92
N ARG A 403 -23.92 8.15 -24.72
CA ARG A 403 -25.15 7.58 -24.16
C ARG A 403 -26.38 7.88 -25.00
N ARG A 404 -26.50 9.08 -25.59
CA ARG A 404 -27.62 9.47 -26.43
C ARG A 404 -27.62 8.77 -27.80
N LYS A 405 -26.47 8.30 -28.27
CA LYS A 405 -26.33 7.59 -29.55
C LYS A 405 -26.76 6.12 -29.51
N SER A 406 -27.02 5.54 -28.34
CA SER A 406 -27.48 4.16 -28.17
C SER A 406 -28.78 4.08 -27.36
N PRO A 407 -29.89 4.69 -27.80
CA PRO A 407 -31.16 4.61 -27.06
C PRO A 407 -31.86 3.26 -27.18
N LEU A 408 -31.38 2.33 -28.03
CA LEU A 408 -32.01 1.03 -28.32
C LEU A 408 -31.38 -0.17 -27.56
N GLU A 409 -30.22 0.00 -26.91
CA GLU A 409 -29.62 -1.04 -26.07
C GLU A 409 -29.99 -0.79 -24.61
N GLY A 410 -30.94 -1.56 -24.13
CA GLY A 410 -31.42 -1.50 -22.75
C GLY A 410 -30.29 -1.74 -21.74
N ALA A 411 -30.35 -1.01 -20.63
CA ALA A 411 -29.54 -1.19 -19.44
C ALA A 411 -28.06 -0.73 -19.46
N GLY A 412 -27.55 -0.03 -20.50
CA GLY A 412 -26.25 0.66 -20.40
C GLY A 412 -25.00 -0.23 -20.29
N LEU A 413 -25.12 -1.53 -20.53
CA LEU A 413 -24.01 -2.47 -20.53
C LEU A 413 -23.29 -2.49 -21.89
N PRO A 414 -21.95 -2.76 -21.90
CA PRO A 414 -21.20 -2.88 -23.14
C PRO A 414 -21.73 -4.02 -24.02
N GLY A 415 -21.98 -3.79 -25.31
CA GLY A 415 -22.47 -4.82 -26.23
C GLY A 415 -21.56 -6.03 -26.42
N LYS A 416 -20.29 -5.93 -25.95
CA LYS A 416 -19.32 -7.03 -25.97
C LYS A 416 -19.30 -7.84 -24.67
N LEU A 417 -19.95 -7.38 -23.60
CA LEU A 417 -19.99 -8.06 -22.34
C LEU A 417 -20.88 -9.30 -22.42
N ALA A 418 -20.31 -10.47 -22.19
CA ALA A 418 -21.05 -11.67 -21.90
C ALA A 418 -21.28 -11.75 -20.39
N ASP A 419 -22.39 -11.17 -19.90
CA ASP A 419 -22.70 -11.09 -18.46
C ASP A 419 -23.05 -12.45 -17.86
N CYS A 420 -23.01 -12.56 -16.53
CA CYS A 420 -23.42 -13.75 -15.77
C CYS A 420 -24.86 -13.62 -15.24
N HIS A 421 -25.43 -14.76 -14.79
CA HIS A 421 -26.80 -14.81 -14.28
C HIS A 421 -26.88 -14.40 -12.80
N GLU A 422 -25.88 -14.72 -11.99
CA GLU A 422 -25.82 -14.35 -10.57
C GLU A 422 -25.74 -12.81 -10.44
N LYS A 423 -26.43 -12.27 -9.42
CA LYS A 423 -26.48 -10.82 -9.16
C LYS A 423 -25.85 -10.42 -7.83
N ARG A 424 -25.54 -11.38 -6.97
CA ARG A 424 -24.84 -11.11 -5.70
C ARG A 424 -23.36 -10.94 -5.99
N THR A 425 -22.86 -9.73 -5.80
CA THR A 425 -21.48 -9.33 -6.14
C THR A 425 -20.43 -10.29 -5.59
N GLU A 426 -20.58 -10.75 -4.38
CA GLU A 426 -19.64 -11.64 -3.68
C GLU A 426 -19.36 -12.97 -4.39
N PHE A 427 -20.30 -13.43 -5.23
CA PHE A 427 -20.20 -14.72 -5.96
C PHE A 427 -19.88 -14.57 -7.44
N THR A 428 -19.74 -13.34 -7.93
CA THR A 428 -19.55 -13.06 -9.36
C THR A 428 -18.12 -12.71 -9.72
N GLU A 429 -17.72 -13.07 -10.94
CA GLU A 429 -16.39 -12.85 -11.49
C GLU A 429 -16.46 -12.19 -12.85
N LEU A 430 -15.65 -11.17 -13.10
CA LEU A 430 -15.47 -10.55 -14.42
C LEU A 430 -14.08 -10.85 -14.94
N TYR A 431 -13.98 -11.54 -16.06
CA TYR A 431 -12.75 -11.74 -16.80
C TYR A 431 -12.55 -10.63 -17.83
N LEU A 432 -11.47 -9.90 -17.72
CA LEU A 432 -10.96 -8.96 -18.74
C LEU A 432 -9.99 -9.75 -19.62
N VAL A 433 -10.45 -10.16 -20.81
CA VAL A 433 -9.73 -11.12 -21.65
C VAL A 433 -9.05 -10.40 -22.82
N GLU A 434 -7.79 -10.66 -23.03
CA GLU A 434 -7.05 -10.13 -24.17
C GLU A 434 -7.52 -10.79 -25.49
N GLY A 435 -7.91 -9.94 -26.44
CA GLY A 435 -8.29 -10.35 -27.78
C GLY A 435 -9.71 -10.93 -27.89
N ASN A 436 -10.23 -10.92 -29.12
CA ASN A 436 -11.57 -11.46 -29.38
C ASN A 436 -11.56 -12.99 -29.51
N SER A 437 -10.44 -13.58 -29.94
CA SER A 437 -10.30 -15.03 -30.12
C SER A 437 -10.35 -15.73 -28.76
N ALA A 438 -9.46 -15.33 -27.84
CA ALA A 438 -9.46 -15.83 -26.47
C ALA A 438 -10.76 -15.48 -25.72
N GLY A 439 -11.32 -14.28 -25.97
CA GLY A 439 -12.64 -13.90 -25.44
C GLY A 439 -13.76 -14.80 -25.93
N GLY A 440 -13.68 -15.35 -27.14
CA GLY A 440 -14.60 -16.36 -27.67
C GLY A 440 -14.47 -17.69 -26.92
N SER A 441 -13.26 -18.25 -26.86
CA SER A 441 -12.98 -19.49 -26.12
C SER A 441 -13.38 -19.38 -24.64
N ALA A 442 -13.08 -18.23 -23.99
CA ALA A 442 -13.46 -17.99 -22.60
C ALA A 442 -14.99 -17.91 -22.42
N LYS A 443 -15.72 -17.29 -23.36
CA LYS A 443 -17.16 -17.23 -23.33
C LYS A 443 -17.81 -18.62 -23.47
N ASP A 444 -17.25 -19.46 -24.33
CA ASP A 444 -17.78 -20.80 -24.59
C ASP A 444 -17.41 -21.79 -23.47
N GLY A 445 -16.25 -21.62 -22.81
CA GLY A 445 -15.76 -22.47 -21.73
C GLY A 445 -16.23 -22.08 -20.32
N ARG A 446 -16.72 -20.85 -20.10
CA ARG A 446 -17.06 -20.33 -18.77
C ARG A 446 -18.26 -21.01 -18.11
N ASP A 447 -18.35 -20.95 -16.80
CA ASP A 447 -19.64 -21.10 -16.10
C ASP A 447 -20.43 -19.79 -16.16
N SER A 448 -21.44 -19.77 -17.04
CA SER A 448 -22.28 -18.58 -17.26
C SER A 448 -23.13 -18.19 -16.03
N HIS A 449 -23.19 -19.04 -15.01
CA HIS A 449 -23.94 -18.73 -13.81
C HIS A 449 -23.29 -17.57 -13.05
N PHE A 450 -21.97 -17.60 -12.86
CA PHE A 450 -21.27 -16.61 -12.04
C PHE A 450 -20.10 -15.89 -12.75
N GLN A 451 -19.65 -16.35 -13.93
CA GLN A 451 -18.54 -15.75 -14.67
C GLN A 451 -19.04 -14.90 -15.83
N ALA A 452 -18.58 -13.66 -15.88
CA ALA A 452 -18.78 -12.71 -16.98
C ALA A 452 -17.47 -12.54 -17.77
N ILE A 453 -17.56 -12.35 -19.10
CA ILE A 453 -16.41 -12.15 -19.98
C ILE A 453 -16.53 -10.82 -20.70
N LEU A 454 -15.48 -10.02 -20.64
CA LEU A 454 -15.31 -8.78 -21.40
C LEU A 454 -14.04 -8.86 -22.25
N PRO A 455 -14.14 -9.14 -23.56
CA PRO A 455 -12.98 -9.14 -24.44
C PRO A 455 -12.49 -7.71 -24.72
N MET A 456 -11.18 -7.51 -24.63
CA MET A 456 -10.49 -6.27 -24.92
C MET A 456 -9.79 -6.34 -26.27
N ARG A 457 -9.68 -5.23 -26.99
CA ARG A 457 -9.00 -5.17 -28.29
C ARG A 457 -7.69 -4.38 -28.18
N GLY A 458 -6.57 -5.10 -28.12
CA GLY A 458 -5.24 -4.49 -28.09
C GLY A 458 -4.95 -3.70 -26.81
N LYS A 459 -3.89 -2.93 -26.84
CA LYS A 459 -3.38 -2.19 -25.67
C LYS A 459 -4.36 -1.10 -25.23
N VAL A 460 -4.63 -1.04 -23.95
CA VAL A 460 -5.44 0.03 -23.34
C VAL A 460 -4.62 1.32 -23.22
N LEU A 461 -5.32 2.45 -23.03
CA LEU A 461 -4.68 3.75 -22.84
C LEU A 461 -3.78 3.73 -21.58
N ASN A 462 -2.55 4.23 -21.73
CA ASN A 462 -1.71 4.51 -20.57
C ASN A 462 -2.26 5.77 -19.85
N VAL A 463 -2.94 5.53 -18.74
CA VAL A 463 -3.59 6.61 -17.97
C VAL A 463 -2.60 7.45 -17.16
N GLU A 464 -1.38 6.95 -16.92
CA GLU A 464 -0.33 7.74 -16.27
C GLU A 464 0.00 9.01 -17.05
N LYS A 465 -0.08 8.94 -18.39
CA LYS A 465 0.22 10.03 -19.33
C LYS A 465 -1.01 10.78 -19.84
N SER A 466 -2.19 10.48 -19.28
CA SER A 466 -3.43 10.90 -19.93
C SER A 466 -4.36 11.58 -18.96
N ARG A 467 -4.95 12.68 -19.41
CA ARG A 467 -6.03 13.35 -18.70
C ARG A 467 -7.29 12.49 -18.66
N LEU A 468 -8.14 12.75 -17.68
CA LEU A 468 -9.39 12.04 -17.43
C LEU A 468 -10.37 12.09 -18.62
N ASP A 469 -10.36 13.17 -19.42
CA ASP A 469 -11.18 13.27 -20.64
C ASP A 469 -10.81 12.20 -21.69
N LYS A 470 -9.51 11.89 -21.83
CA LYS A 470 -9.04 10.82 -22.70
C LYS A 470 -9.44 9.44 -22.15
N VAL A 471 -9.45 9.25 -20.83
CA VAL A 471 -9.93 8.01 -20.20
C VAL A 471 -11.40 7.79 -20.53
N TYR A 472 -12.26 8.79 -20.36
CA TYR A 472 -13.69 8.75 -20.69
C TYR A 472 -14.01 8.72 -22.19
N SER A 473 -13.05 8.99 -23.07
CA SER A 473 -13.21 8.86 -24.52
C SER A 473 -12.58 7.56 -25.07
N ASN A 474 -11.85 6.80 -24.25
CA ASN A 474 -11.14 5.61 -24.68
C ASN A 474 -12.11 4.44 -24.89
N THR A 475 -12.09 3.87 -26.10
CA THR A 475 -13.02 2.79 -26.51
C THR A 475 -12.79 1.47 -25.80
N GLN A 476 -11.66 1.27 -25.10
CA GLN A 476 -11.35 0.07 -24.33
C GLN A 476 -11.69 0.24 -22.84
N LEU A 477 -11.44 1.43 -22.27
CA LEU A 477 -11.66 1.70 -20.84
C LEU A 477 -13.16 1.94 -20.52
N ILE A 478 -13.90 2.61 -21.41
CA ILE A 478 -15.35 2.84 -21.23
C ILE A 478 -16.11 1.54 -20.96
N PRO A 479 -15.95 0.46 -21.75
CA PRO A 479 -16.61 -0.81 -21.47
C PRO A 479 -16.27 -1.40 -20.11
N ILE A 480 -15.03 -1.26 -19.64
CA ILE A 480 -14.61 -1.73 -18.31
C ILE A 480 -15.35 -0.93 -17.23
N ILE A 481 -15.32 0.41 -17.30
CA ILE A 481 -16.01 1.29 -16.34
C ILE A 481 -17.51 0.98 -16.29
N GLN A 482 -18.15 0.76 -17.46
CA GLN A 482 -19.56 0.44 -17.55
C GLN A 482 -19.88 -0.96 -16.99
N ALA A 483 -19.04 -1.96 -17.27
CA ALA A 483 -19.23 -3.31 -16.76
C ALA A 483 -19.13 -3.36 -15.24
N LEU A 484 -18.14 -2.67 -14.67
CA LEU A 484 -17.94 -2.61 -13.21
C LEU A 484 -19.06 -1.86 -12.49
N GLY A 485 -19.59 -0.79 -13.07
CA GLY A 485 -20.73 -0.03 -12.54
C GLY A 485 -20.43 0.91 -11.38
N CYS A 486 -19.22 0.85 -10.81
CA CYS A 486 -18.84 1.62 -9.61
C CYS A 486 -18.32 3.04 -9.89
N GLY A 487 -18.21 3.47 -11.16
CA GLY A 487 -17.68 4.79 -11.53
C GLY A 487 -16.17 4.90 -11.37
N ILE A 488 -15.60 6.09 -11.60
CA ILE A 488 -14.18 6.43 -11.36
C ILE A 488 -14.07 7.84 -10.77
N GLY A 489 -12.95 8.15 -10.10
CA GLY A 489 -12.71 9.46 -9.48
C GLY A 489 -13.75 9.79 -8.41
N GLU A 490 -14.31 11.01 -8.43
CA GLU A 490 -15.35 11.45 -7.48
C GLU A 490 -16.66 10.63 -7.56
N GLU A 491 -16.94 9.99 -8.71
CA GLU A 491 -18.12 9.15 -8.89
C GLU A 491 -17.92 7.70 -8.40
N PHE A 492 -16.71 7.36 -7.94
CA PHE A 492 -16.39 6.00 -7.50
C PHE A 492 -17.18 5.64 -6.23
N ASP A 493 -17.93 4.56 -6.32
CA ASP A 493 -18.76 4.04 -5.22
C ASP A 493 -18.66 2.51 -5.20
N LEU A 494 -17.90 1.98 -4.27
CA LEU A 494 -17.66 0.54 -4.13
C LEU A 494 -18.97 -0.25 -3.92
N ALA A 495 -19.98 0.34 -3.26
CA ALA A 495 -21.27 -0.31 -3.05
C ALA A 495 -22.02 -0.62 -4.36
N LYS A 496 -21.64 0.03 -5.47
CA LYS A 496 -22.21 -0.20 -6.80
C LYS A 496 -21.41 -1.20 -7.64
N LEU A 497 -20.34 -1.77 -7.09
CA LEU A 497 -19.55 -2.78 -7.78
C LEU A 497 -20.40 -4.00 -8.12
N ARG A 498 -20.31 -4.45 -9.39
CA ARG A 498 -21.14 -5.55 -9.89
C ARG A 498 -20.48 -6.93 -9.77
N TYR A 499 -19.15 -6.98 -9.64
CA TYR A 499 -18.40 -8.24 -9.61
C TYR A 499 -17.44 -8.30 -8.42
N GLY A 500 -17.51 -9.39 -7.66
CA GLY A 500 -16.66 -9.61 -6.49
C GLY A 500 -15.19 -9.85 -6.83
N LYS A 501 -14.92 -10.46 -8.00
CA LYS A 501 -13.55 -10.61 -8.52
C LYS A 501 -13.46 -10.05 -9.93
N ILE A 502 -12.41 -9.30 -10.18
CA ILE A 502 -12.02 -8.76 -11.48
C ILE A 502 -10.72 -9.43 -11.87
N ILE A 503 -10.75 -10.28 -12.87
CA ILE A 503 -9.65 -11.16 -13.23
C ILE A 503 -9.09 -10.71 -14.58
N ILE A 504 -7.85 -10.26 -14.59
CA ILE A 504 -7.12 -9.90 -15.82
C ILE A 504 -6.53 -11.19 -16.39
N MET A 505 -6.93 -11.53 -17.61
CA MET A 505 -6.49 -12.72 -18.33
C MET A 505 -5.89 -12.30 -19.67
N ALA A 506 -4.58 -12.28 -19.73
CA ALA A 506 -3.78 -11.88 -20.90
C ALA A 506 -2.84 -13.01 -21.30
N ASP A 507 -2.35 -12.95 -22.53
CA ASP A 507 -1.39 -13.90 -23.07
C ASP A 507 -0.10 -13.92 -22.23
N ALA A 508 0.57 -15.07 -22.18
CA ALA A 508 1.81 -15.24 -21.43
C ALA A 508 3.03 -14.77 -22.23
N ASP A 509 2.93 -13.60 -22.86
CA ASP A 509 4.00 -12.96 -23.65
C ASP A 509 4.25 -11.52 -23.18
N VAL A 510 5.19 -10.84 -23.84
CA VAL A 510 5.55 -9.45 -23.50
C VAL A 510 4.42 -8.46 -23.76
N ASP A 511 3.56 -8.70 -24.74
CA ASP A 511 2.41 -7.84 -25.04
C ASP A 511 1.30 -8.03 -24.02
N GLY A 512 1.02 -9.26 -23.61
CA GLY A 512 0.07 -9.57 -22.53
C GLY A 512 0.52 -8.99 -21.19
N SER A 513 1.80 -9.11 -20.85
CA SER A 513 2.38 -8.47 -19.65
C SER A 513 2.23 -6.95 -19.70
N HIS A 514 2.39 -6.33 -20.87
CA HIS A 514 2.17 -4.89 -21.04
C HIS A 514 0.69 -4.51 -20.87
N ILE A 515 -0.26 -5.32 -21.34
CA ILE A 515 -1.69 -5.09 -21.13
C ILE A 515 -2.06 -5.21 -19.66
N GLN A 516 -1.49 -6.21 -18.96
CA GLN A 516 -1.68 -6.35 -17.52
C GLN A 516 -1.24 -5.09 -16.77
N ILE A 517 -0.03 -4.57 -17.03
CA ILE A 517 0.48 -3.38 -16.34
C ILE A 517 -0.31 -2.12 -16.68
N LEU A 518 -0.79 -1.97 -17.92
CA LEU A 518 -1.67 -0.86 -18.31
C LEU A 518 -3.00 -0.88 -17.55
N LEU A 519 -3.61 -2.06 -17.38
CA LEU A 519 -4.83 -2.23 -16.58
C LEU A 519 -4.57 -2.02 -15.09
N LEU A 520 -3.46 -2.52 -14.56
CA LEU A 520 -3.07 -2.27 -13.16
C LEU A 520 -2.85 -0.78 -12.92
N THR A 521 -2.22 -0.07 -13.88
CA THR A 521 -2.08 1.40 -13.82
C THR A 521 -3.44 2.08 -13.77
N PHE A 522 -4.39 1.64 -14.59
CA PHE A 522 -5.75 2.17 -14.60
C PHE A 522 -6.46 1.94 -13.26
N PHE A 523 -6.43 0.74 -12.72
CA PHE A 523 -7.04 0.44 -11.41
C PHE A 523 -6.35 1.20 -10.29
N PHE A 524 -5.03 1.26 -10.28
CA PHE A 524 -4.28 1.99 -9.26
C PHE A 524 -4.58 3.50 -9.26
N ARG A 525 -4.68 4.13 -10.44
CA ARG A 525 -4.91 5.58 -10.56
C ARG A 525 -6.37 6.00 -10.37
N HIS A 526 -7.33 5.18 -10.79
CA HIS A 526 -8.73 5.60 -10.86
C HIS A 526 -9.70 4.78 -10.02
N MET A 527 -9.30 3.60 -9.54
CA MET A 527 -10.12 2.66 -8.78
C MET A 527 -9.30 1.94 -7.70
N ARG A 528 -8.39 2.65 -7.05
CA ARG A 528 -7.42 2.10 -6.10
C ARG A 528 -8.06 1.24 -5.01
N LYS A 529 -9.23 1.63 -4.54
CA LYS A 529 -9.98 0.90 -3.53
C LYS A 529 -10.33 -0.55 -3.94
N LEU A 530 -10.46 -0.84 -5.24
CA LEU A 530 -10.65 -2.21 -5.72
C LEU A 530 -9.42 -3.11 -5.48
N ILE A 531 -8.23 -2.53 -5.49
CA ILE A 531 -7.00 -3.26 -5.17
C ILE A 531 -6.89 -3.45 -3.66
N GLU A 532 -7.11 -2.38 -2.88
CA GLU A 532 -7.03 -2.38 -1.42
C GLU A 532 -8.01 -3.38 -0.80
N ASP A 533 -9.25 -3.43 -1.30
CA ASP A 533 -10.28 -4.36 -0.82
C ASP A 533 -10.14 -5.79 -1.43
N GLY A 534 -9.16 -5.98 -2.34
CA GLY A 534 -8.76 -7.30 -2.86
C GLY A 534 -9.67 -7.86 -3.93
N HIS A 535 -10.23 -7.01 -4.78
CA HIS A 535 -11.08 -7.41 -5.90
C HIS A 535 -10.31 -7.72 -7.19
N ILE A 536 -9.02 -7.30 -7.31
CA ILE A 536 -8.22 -7.43 -8.54
C ILE A 536 -7.34 -8.67 -8.48
N TYR A 537 -7.39 -9.47 -9.55
CA TYR A 537 -6.62 -10.71 -9.71
C TYR A 537 -5.97 -10.79 -11.09
N LEU A 538 -4.84 -11.49 -11.16
CA LEU A 538 -4.21 -11.91 -12.41
C LEU A 538 -4.43 -13.42 -12.57
N ALA A 539 -4.95 -13.84 -13.72
CA ALA A 539 -5.01 -15.25 -14.07
C ALA A 539 -3.62 -15.74 -14.52
N LYS A 540 -3.27 -16.94 -14.12
CA LYS A 540 -2.01 -17.59 -14.53
C LYS A 540 -2.35 -18.77 -15.46
N PRO A 541 -2.38 -18.58 -16.80
CA PRO A 541 -2.58 -19.66 -17.73
C PRO A 541 -1.30 -20.52 -17.82
N PRO A 542 -1.40 -21.80 -18.28
CA PRO A 542 -0.22 -22.64 -18.50
C PRO A 542 0.59 -22.14 -19.68
N LEU A 543 1.93 -22.31 -19.60
CA LEU A 543 2.87 -22.00 -20.67
C LEU A 543 2.99 -23.15 -21.68
N PHE A 544 2.86 -24.39 -21.19
CA PHE A 544 3.07 -25.58 -22.00
C PHE A 544 1.97 -26.62 -21.80
N LYS A 545 1.67 -27.32 -22.91
CA LYS A 545 0.93 -28.57 -22.92
C LYS A 545 1.91 -29.70 -23.17
N VAL A 546 2.08 -30.58 -22.22
CA VAL A 546 2.93 -31.78 -22.32
C VAL A 546 2.04 -33.00 -22.51
N HIS A 547 2.21 -33.72 -23.60
CA HIS A 547 1.33 -34.85 -23.90
C HIS A 547 2.07 -36.09 -24.41
N LYS A 548 1.47 -37.26 -24.14
CA LYS A 548 1.89 -38.54 -24.71
C LYS A 548 0.64 -39.39 -24.94
N GLY A 549 0.26 -39.52 -26.22
CA GLY A 549 -1.00 -40.17 -26.59
C GLY A 549 -2.20 -39.45 -26.01
N LYS A 550 -2.95 -40.09 -25.10
CA LYS A 550 -4.13 -39.51 -24.44
C LYS A 550 -3.82 -38.82 -23.10
N GLN A 551 -2.60 -38.96 -22.60
CA GLN A 551 -2.21 -38.30 -21.35
C GLN A 551 -1.76 -36.89 -21.65
N ILE A 552 -2.40 -35.90 -21.01
CA ILE A 552 -2.10 -34.47 -21.15
C ILE A 552 -1.77 -33.95 -19.75
N ARG A 553 -0.75 -33.09 -19.66
CA ARG A 553 -0.42 -32.30 -18.48
C ARG A 553 -0.15 -30.87 -18.88
N TYR A 554 -0.46 -29.94 -18.02
CA TYR A 554 -0.22 -28.51 -18.25
C TYR A 554 0.89 -28.04 -17.32
N ALA A 555 1.90 -27.37 -17.86
CA ALA A 555 3.03 -26.85 -17.11
C ALA A 555 3.01 -25.31 -17.12
N PHE A 556 3.29 -24.72 -15.96
CA PHE A 556 3.29 -23.27 -15.72
C PHE A 556 4.70 -22.69 -15.65
N SER A 557 5.74 -23.55 -15.74
CA SER A 557 7.14 -23.15 -15.84
C SER A 557 7.93 -24.14 -16.70
N ASP A 558 9.16 -23.76 -17.08
CA ASP A 558 10.08 -24.64 -17.82
C ASP A 558 10.48 -25.86 -16.98
N GLU A 559 10.66 -25.68 -15.67
CA GLU A 559 10.99 -26.75 -14.75
C GLU A 559 9.86 -27.80 -14.69
N GLU A 560 8.61 -27.37 -14.56
CA GLU A 560 7.45 -28.27 -14.57
C GLU A 560 7.33 -29.01 -15.90
N ARG A 561 7.57 -28.34 -17.04
CA ARG A 561 7.61 -28.98 -18.34
C ARG A 561 8.64 -30.11 -18.37
N ASP A 562 9.84 -29.85 -17.91
CA ASP A 562 10.94 -30.84 -17.94
C ASP A 562 10.68 -32.01 -16.98
N ILE A 563 10.03 -31.76 -15.84
CA ILE A 563 9.56 -32.82 -14.93
C ILE A 563 8.51 -33.70 -15.62
N TYR A 564 7.51 -33.09 -16.24
CA TYR A 564 6.43 -33.84 -16.90
C TYR A 564 6.91 -34.61 -18.13
N ILE A 565 7.87 -34.09 -18.89
CA ILE A 565 8.51 -34.83 -19.98
C ILE A 565 9.21 -36.08 -19.44
N LYS A 566 9.95 -35.97 -18.34
CA LYS A 566 10.62 -37.10 -17.69
C LYS A 566 9.63 -38.14 -17.16
N GLU A 567 8.55 -37.70 -16.53
CA GLU A 567 7.52 -38.59 -15.97
C GLU A 567 6.74 -39.34 -17.04
N LEU A 568 6.38 -38.70 -18.14
CA LEU A 568 5.69 -39.33 -19.27
C LEU A 568 6.64 -40.21 -20.08
N GLY A 569 7.95 -39.97 -19.99
CA GLY A 569 9.01 -40.79 -20.61
C GLY A 569 9.12 -40.64 -22.11
N ASN A 570 9.92 -41.52 -22.73
CA ASN A 570 10.24 -41.44 -24.16
C ASN A 570 8.99 -41.31 -25.04
N GLY A 571 8.96 -40.29 -25.91
CA GLY A 571 7.86 -39.98 -26.82
C GLY A 571 6.88 -38.92 -26.28
N ALA A 572 7.11 -38.33 -25.11
CA ALA A 572 6.41 -37.15 -24.66
C ALA A 572 6.78 -35.95 -25.54
N GLN A 573 5.77 -35.15 -25.89
CA GLN A 573 5.92 -33.91 -26.64
C GLN A 573 5.43 -32.74 -25.80
N ALA A 574 6.13 -31.61 -25.85
CA ALA A 574 5.71 -30.36 -25.22
C ALA A 574 5.42 -29.34 -26.33
N GLU A 575 4.23 -28.77 -26.24
CA GLU A 575 3.77 -27.67 -27.09
C GLU A 575 3.70 -26.40 -26.24
N ARG A 576 4.35 -25.32 -26.68
CA ARG A 576 4.24 -24.01 -26.00
C ARG A 576 3.04 -23.28 -26.56
N TYR A 577 2.17 -22.79 -25.66
CA TYR A 577 1.12 -21.87 -26.04
C TYR A 577 1.71 -20.49 -26.33
N LYS A 578 1.39 -19.92 -27.49
CA LYS A 578 1.77 -18.55 -27.87
C LYS A 578 0.77 -17.52 -27.39
N GLY A 579 -0.46 -17.96 -27.12
CA GLY A 579 -1.51 -17.12 -26.59
C GLY A 579 -2.75 -17.92 -26.20
N LEU A 580 -3.62 -17.31 -25.40
CA LEU A 580 -4.89 -17.88 -24.93
C LEU A 580 -5.85 -18.26 -26.08
N GLY A 581 -5.71 -17.60 -27.22
CA GLY A 581 -6.52 -17.89 -28.41
C GLY A 581 -6.23 -19.22 -29.08
N GLU A 582 -5.12 -19.92 -28.71
CA GLU A 582 -4.77 -21.26 -29.17
C GLU A 582 -5.41 -22.35 -28.28
N MET A 583 -5.95 -21.98 -27.13
CA MET A 583 -6.61 -22.92 -26.22
C MET A 583 -8.07 -23.15 -26.60
N ASP A 584 -8.46 -24.42 -26.61
CA ASP A 584 -9.88 -24.79 -26.72
C ASP A 584 -10.65 -24.36 -25.46
N PRO A 585 -11.97 -24.13 -25.55
CA PRO A 585 -12.79 -23.74 -24.39
C PRO A 585 -12.65 -24.66 -23.17
N GLU A 586 -12.59 -25.97 -23.38
CA GLU A 586 -12.41 -26.97 -22.31
C GLU A 586 -11.04 -26.84 -21.64
N GLN A 587 -9.97 -26.64 -22.42
CA GLN A 587 -8.61 -26.44 -21.89
C GLN A 587 -8.50 -25.16 -21.07
N LEU A 588 -9.12 -24.08 -21.55
CA LEU A 588 -9.12 -22.80 -20.87
C LEU A 588 -9.91 -22.88 -19.56
N TRP A 589 -11.02 -23.63 -19.56
CA TRP A 589 -11.76 -23.91 -18.34
C TRP A 589 -10.92 -24.67 -17.32
N GLU A 590 -10.44 -25.86 -17.69
CA GLU A 590 -9.72 -26.76 -16.78
C GLU A 590 -8.45 -26.14 -16.17
N THR A 591 -7.77 -25.22 -16.87
CA THR A 591 -6.48 -24.70 -16.45
C THR A 591 -6.54 -23.31 -15.82
N THR A 592 -7.53 -22.48 -16.21
CA THR A 592 -7.48 -21.04 -15.93
C THR A 592 -8.78 -20.47 -15.36
N MET A 593 -9.92 -21.13 -15.60
CA MET A 593 -11.22 -20.58 -15.21
C MET A 593 -11.97 -21.37 -14.13
N ASP A 594 -11.73 -22.67 -14.02
CA ASP A 594 -12.35 -23.51 -12.99
C ASP A 594 -11.87 -23.10 -11.60
N PRO A 595 -12.75 -22.72 -10.68
CA PRO A 595 -12.39 -22.36 -9.32
C PRO A 595 -11.60 -23.40 -8.54
N GLU A 596 -11.76 -24.70 -8.88
CA GLU A 596 -11.10 -25.81 -8.16
C GLU A 596 -9.65 -26.02 -8.62
N THR A 597 -9.30 -25.68 -9.86
CA THR A 597 -8.01 -26.02 -10.47
C THR A 597 -7.16 -24.81 -10.85
N ARG A 598 -7.78 -23.63 -11.08
CA ARG A 598 -7.09 -22.43 -11.54
C ARG A 598 -6.18 -21.82 -10.48
N THR A 599 -5.14 -21.14 -10.94
CA THR A 599 -4.28 -20.29 -10.10
C THR A 599 -4.57 -18.82 -10.37
N LEU A 600 -4.95 -18.08 -9.34
CA LEU A 600 -5.13 -16.63 -9.38
C LEU A 600 -4.14 -15.96 -8.44
N LEU A 601 -3.45 -14.92 -8.94
CA LEU A 601 -2.61 -14.04 -8.14
C LEU A 601 -3.45 -12.83 -7.70
N ARG A 602 -3.68 -12.67 -6.41
CA ARG A 602 -4.35 -11.49 -5.87
C ARG A 602 -3.39 -10.30 -5.91
N VAL A 603 -3.85 -9.20 -6.49
CA VAL A 603 -3.07 -7.95 -6.50
C VAL A 603 -3.31 -7.20 -5.20
N GLY A 604 -2.25 -6.75 -4.56
CA GLY A 604 -2.27 -5.96 -3.33
C GLY A 604 -1.35 -4.76 -3.43
N ILE A 605 -1.57 -3.78 -2.57
CA ILE A 605 -0.69 -2.62 -2.36
C ILE A 605 -0.07 -2.80 -0.97
N GLU A 606 1.23 -3.06 -0.92
CA GLU A 606 1.96 -3.19 0.35
C GLU A 606 2.46 -1.82 0.80
N ASP A 607 3.06 -1.08 -0.11
CA ASP A 607 3.56 0.27 0.07
C ASP A 607 3.01 1.16 -1.05
N ALA A 608 2.18 2.13 -0.68
CA ALA A 608 1.53 3.02 -1.62
C ALA A 608 2.50 3.98 -2.31
N MET A 609 3.56 4.39 -1.61
CA MET A 609 4.58 5.28 -2.16
C MET A 609 5.45 4.54 -3.15
N ALA A 610 5.94 3.35 -2.80
CA ALA A 610 6.72 2.52 -3.71
C ALA A 610 5.92 2.15 -4.97
N CYS A 611 4.63 1.82 -4.84
CA CYS A 611 3.76 1.58 -5.99
C CYS A 611 3.61 2.84 -6.87
N ASP A 612 3.38 4.02 -6.28
CA ASP A 612 3.26 5.28 -7.02
C ASP A 612 4.56 5.61 -7.76
N GLU A 613 5.71 5.42 -7.13
CA GLU A 613 7.03 5.59 -7.72
C GLU A 613 7.24 4.65 -8.92
N ILE A 614 6.99 3.35 -8.76
CA ILE A 614 7.15 2.35 -9.82
C ILE A 614 6.24 2.68 -11.01
N PHE A 615 4.97 2.99 -10.80
CA PHE A 615 4.07 3.38 -11.88
C PHE A 615 4.53 4.66 -12.57
N SER A 616 5.01 5.66 -11.83
CA SER A 616 5.52 6.91 -12.39
C SER A 616 6.79 6.69 -13.22
N ILE A 617 7.72 5.86 -12.76
CA ILE A 617 8.97 5.52 -13.47
C ILE A 617 8.66 4.71 -14.74
N LEU A 618 7.91 3.61 -14.60
CA LEU A 618 7.71 2.66 -15.68
C LEU A 618 6.70 3.14 -16.72
N MET A 619 5.64 3.83 -16.28
CA MET A 619 4.52 4.23 -17.13
C MET A 619 4.50 5.73 -17.44
N GLY A 620 5.32 6.55 -16.78
CA GLY A 620 5.44 7.99 -16.98
C GLY A 620 6.04 8.39 -18.32
N ASP A 621 6.03 9.70 -18.64
CA ASP A 621 6.51 10.24 -19.92
C ASP A 621 8.02 10.23 -20.07
N LYS A 622 8.77 10.34 -18.96
CA LYS A 622 10.23 10.44 -19.00
C LYS A 622 10.87 9.08 -19.28
N VAL A 623 11.80 9.06 -20.24
CA VAL A 623 12.48 7.83 -20.68
C VAL A 623 13.65 7.49 -19.77
N GLU A 624 14.41 8.49 -19.32
CA GLU A 624 15.66 8.29 -18.56
C GLU A 624 15.47 7.55 -17.23
N PRO A 625 14.46 7.85 -16.38
CA PRO A 625 14.24 7.11 -15.15
C PRO A 625 13.91 5.63 -15.41
N ARG A 626 13.10 5.36 -16.44
CA ARG A 626 12.76 4.00 -16.86
C ARG A 626 13.98 3.23 -17.35
N ARG A 627 14.84 3.88 -18.15
CA ARG A 627 16.09 3.29 -18.63
C ARG A 627 16.98 2.92 -17.45
N LYS A 628 17.20 3.84 -16.51
CA LYS A 628 17.99 3.62 -15.31
C LYS A 628 17.44 2.47 -14.47
N PHE A 629 16.12 2.44 -14.25
CA PHE A 629 15.47 1.33 -13.55
C PHE A 629 15.73 -0.02 -14.23
N ILE A 630 15.62 -0.08 -15.57
CA ILE A 630 15.87 -1.31 -16.33
C ILE A 630 17.35 -1.72 -16.20
N GLU A 631 18.29 -0.78 -16.32
CA GLU A 631 19.73 -1.05 -16.18
C GLU A 631 20.09 -1.59 -14.79
N GLU A 632 19.53 -1.00 -13.73
CA GLU A 632 19.77 -1.41 -12.34
C GLU A 632 19.16 -2.78 -12.00
N ASN A 633 18.01 -3.11 -12.60
CA ASN A 633 17.25 -4.33 -12.32
C ASN A 633 17.45 -5.45 -13.35
N ALA A 634 18.24 -5.23 -14.41
CA ALA A 634 18.46 -6.21 -15.49
C ALA A 634 18.99 -7.56 -14.99
N LYS A 635 19.76 -7.57 -13.90
CA LYS A 635 20.30 -8.78 -13.27
C LYS A 635 19.23 -9.73 -12.69
N TYR A 636 18.03 -9.22 -12.43
CA TYR A 636 16.91 -10.01 -11.91
C TYR A 636 15.97 -10.52 -13.00
N ALA A 637 16.17 -10.13 -14.25
CA ALA A 637 15.39 -10.62 -15.37
C ALA A 637 15.85 -12.04 -15.73
N VAL A 638 15.07 -13.05 -15.36
CA VAL A 638 15.43 -14.47 -15.51
C VAL A 638 14.90 -15.04 -16.84
N ASP A 639 13.75 -14.56 -17.34
CA ASP A 639 13.10 -15.03 -18.55
C ASP A 639 12.97 -13.90 -19.58
N LEU A 640 14.01 -13.67 -20.33
CA LEU A 640 13.93 -12.81 -21.52
C LEU A 640 13.49 -13.67 -22.69
N ASP A 641 12.30 -13.44 -23.21
CA ASP A 641 11.83 -14.01 -24.49
C ASP A 641 12.58 -13.28 -25.61
N ILE A 642 13.79 -13.78 -25.96
CA ILE A 642 14.67 -13.23 -26.99
C ILE A 642 14.47 -14.03 -28.28
#